data_d72f7fbbb1514b1a09af12a5c8fabc81
#
_entry.id   d72f7fbbb1514b1a09af12a5c8fabc81
#
_cell.length_a   1.000
_cell.length_b   1.000
_cell.length_c   1.000
_cell.angle_alpha   90.00
_cell.angle_beta   90.00
_cell.angle_gamma   90.00
#
_symmetry.space_group_name_H-M   'P 1'
#
loop_
_entity.id
_entity.type
_entity.pdbx_description
1 polymer ?
#
loop_
_entity_poly.entity_id
_entity_poly.type
_entity_poly.pdbx_seq_one_letter_code
_entity_poly.pdbx_strand_id
1 'polypeptide(L)'
;MRKPVLLFLPKRMMVLALPLMLSLCSYAATVTSQLSVNMKTDKACYVPGQTVTFVAEGNIPSSAKVRYRHGSHVLLVQDFSEVAKSKQWTWLPPSTDYQGYLVELYTEGSGVENILGTIAVDVSSNWKRFPRYGFVADFDNYSSTVDKNANIKSEMAYLNRLHINGVQFQDWQWMHHRPVKLNGDGSLTQWYTDISNRWVGVEYVKNYIAIQHAYGMKSIFYNLCFGAWKDAANDGVKSQWALMKKDGNGNYYQDYHGLPSSWASNIYLQVPGNGDWQQYMVERNKEVYGNFDFDGFQIDQLGYRGTVYDANHQKVDLPSGYGSFIDAMKQAHPDKSLIMNAVSGYGTEQIVNKNVDFCYNEVWGNGNGYGGAPEDQFANLYDIIATNDRLSDHQHPTAFAAYINYDKADNGGSGDHMVNTPGALFTDAVMFALGGSHLEMGDHMLTREYFPAAPLAMSDELKTALVRYYDFLTAYQNWLRGVSSKAAYSAHVSVNGNTVKAWPPQANSIVTFAKTVGNSDVVHFLNFSNTSDLSWRDLNGTRQKPTRKNNLAVTIQTNRKVSKLWVASPDSHAGAVQELSFEQIGNQLTFTLPSLEYWTMVVMEGESQIYLTGEAVKKDGYGAYDLSQAIPLNKASGGNVYKTTVYLKGNELFKFTDGRDWGYCKSYCSEYENYQFNSHIQLAHLSTFGNDYKFCVPESGYYDITINLDSMRIVVKKADPMAIEGVTLDVAANKDHAPWYSLAGDRAPNPHKGIYVKKGRKVVFK
;
A
#
# COMPACT_ATOMS: atom_id res chain seq x y z
N MET A 1 66.88 77.63 2.85
CA MET A 1 66.96 76.23 2.98
C MET A 1 65.54 75.67 2.91
N ARG A 2 65.11 75.18 1.77
CA ARG A 2 63.71 74.92 1.46
C ARG A 2 63.42 73.44 1.61
N LYS A 3 62.38 73.03 2.40
CA LYS A 3 61.86 71.67 2.51
C LYS A 3 61.02 71.36 1.25
N PRO A 4 61.05 70.09 0.74
CA PRO A 4 60.08 69.70 -0.27
C PRO A 4 58.82 69.19 0.39
N VAL A 5 57.68 69.53 -0.22
CA VAL A 5 56.31 69.08 0.12
C VAL A 5 56.03 67.77 -0.56
N LEU A 6 55.66 66.75 0.25
CA LEU A 6 55.20 65.45 -0.25
C LEU A 6 53.63 65.52 -0.40
N LEU A 7 53.15 65.31 -1.61
CA LEU A 7 51.73 65.14 -1.87
C LEU A 7 51.28 63.69 -1.50
N PHE A 8 50.33 63.60 -0.61
CA PHE A 8 49.64 62.33 -0.32
C PHE A 8 48.41 62.17 -1.23
N LEU A 9 48.39 61.12 -2.04
CA LEU A 9 47.21 60.63 -2.74
C LEU A 9 46.42 59.68 -1.84
N PRO A 10 45.06 59.71 -1.76
CA PRO A 10 44.30 58.82 -0.93
C PRO A 10 44.17 57.45 -1.56
N LYS A 11 44.56 56.40 -0.85
CA LYS A 11 44.27 55.00 -1.19
C LYS A 11 42.73 54.77 -1.14
N ARG A 12 42.12 54.40 -2.28
CA ARG A 12 40.78 53.88 -2.33
C ARG A 12 40.77 52.53 -1.61
N MET A 13 40.10 52.42 -0.47
CA MET A 13 39.70 51.20 0.16
C MET A 13 38.60 50.51 -0.65
N MET A 14 38.94 49.44 -1.31
CA MET A 14 37.99 48.55 -1.98
C MET A 14 37.33 47.67 -0.89
N VAL A 15 36.12 48.01 -0.46
CA VAL A 15 35.31 47.20 0.43
C VAL A 15 34.73 46.05 -0.43
N LEU A 16 35.31 44.84 -0.28
CA LEU A 16 34.68 43.64 -0.75
C LEU A 16 33.44 43.36 0.12
N ALA A 17 32.25 43.67 -0.40
CA ALA A 17 31.01 43.21 0.16
C ALA A 17 30.90 41.71 -0.18
N LEU A 18 31.21 40.83 0.76
CA LEU A 18 30.79 39.44 0.73
C LEU A 18 29.27 39.41 0.91
N PRO A 19 28.50 38.83 -0.03
CA PRO A 19 27.11 38.60 0.25
C PRO A 19 27.03 37.47 1.33
N LEU A 20 26.62 37.87 2.53
CA LEU A 20 26.18 36.92 3.54
C LEU A 20 24.91 36.25 2.98
N MET A 21 25.05 35.08 2.36
CA MET A 21 23.92 34.19 2.15
C MET A 21 23.47 33.69 3.53
N LEU A 22 22.52 34.39 4.12
CA LEU A 22 21.70 33.82 5.17
C LEU A 22 20.88 32.69 4.52
N SER A 23 21.40 31.48 4.56
CA SER A 23 20.58 30.30 4.42
C SER A 23 19.57 30.34 5.58
N LEU A 24 18.32 30.64 5.28
CA LEU A 24 17.21 30.34 6.18
C LEU A 24 17.16 28.82 6.30
N CYS A 25 17.98 28.24 7.18
CA CYS A 25 17.76 26.92 7.69
C CYS A 25 16.43 26.99 8.46
N SER A 26 15.35 26.54 7.88
CA SER A 26 14.19 26.16 8.67
C SER A 26 14.64 25.02 9.58
N TYR A 27 14.88 25.32 10.84
CA TYR A 27 15.12 24.27 11.83
C TYR A 27 13.87 23.42 11.90
N ALA A 28 13.96 22.17 11.45
CA ALA A 28 12.92 21.19 11.69
C ALA A 28 12.72 21.07 13.21
N ALA A 29 11.47 21.11 13.65
CA ALA A 29 11.16 20.98 15.08
C ALA A 29 11.69 19.63 15.60
N THR A 30 12.22 19.61 16.81
CA THR A 30 12.59 18.35 17.46
C THR A 30 11.33 17.59 17.83
N VAL A 31 11.17 16.37 17.30
CA VAL A 31 10.03 15.51 17.62
C VAL A 31 10.36 14.64 18.82
N THR A 32 9.49 14.65 19.82
CA THR A 32 9.49 13.75 20.98
C THR A 32 8.13 13.05 21.08
N SER A 33 8.01 12.07 21.97
CA SER A 33 6.70 11.41 22.18
C SER A 33 6.51 11.04 23.65
N GLN A 34 5.33 11.34 24.15
CA GLN A 34 4.81 10.83 25.40
C GLN A 34 3.42 10.27 25.11
N LEU A 35 3.40 9.04 24.58
CA LEU A 35 2.16 8.39 24.13
C LEU A 35 1.24 8.12 25.33
N SER A 36 0.28 8.99 25.53
CA SER A 36 -0.66 8.98 26.65
C SER A 36 -2.13 8.99 26.19
N VAL A 37 -2.34 9.03 24.89
CA VAL A 37 -3.68 9.09 24.28
C VAL A 37 -3.86 7.93 23.32
N ASN A 38 -4.92 7.15 23.53
CA ASN A 38 -5.39 6.15 22.60
C ASN A 38 -6.46 6.77 21.69
N MET A 39 -6.26 6.65 20.37
CA MET A 39 -7.19 7.18 19.37
C MET A 39 -7.90 6.03 18.65
N LYS A 40 -9.16 6.23 18.31
CA LYS A 40 -10.01 5.26 17.61
C LYS A 40 -10.77 5.95 16.48
N THR A 41 -11.08 5.21 15.44
CA THR A 41 -11.96 5.62 14.33
C THR A 41 -13.23 4.78 14.31
N ASP A 42 -14.30 5.32 13.76
CA ASP A 42 -15.58 4.62 13.62
C ASP A 42 -15.56 3.52 12.55
N LYS A 43 -14.56 3.54 11.63
CA LYS A 43 -14.38 2.51 10.58
C LYS A 43 -12.92 2.18 10.37
N ALA A 44 -12.65 0.99 9.84
CA ALA A 44 -11.33 0.52 9.44
C ALA A 44 -10.83 1.17 8.13
N CYS A 45 -11.75 1.47 7.21
CA CYS A 45 -11.46 2.18 5.96
C CYS A 45 -12.68 3.01 5.51
N TYR A 46 -12.43 3.98 4.66
CA TYR A 46 -13.40 4.95 4.18
C TYR A 46 -13.34 5.02 2.65
N VAL A 47 -14.47 5.28 2.02
CA VAL A 47 -14.46 5.64 0.60
C VAL A 47 -14.35 7.17 0.44
N PRO A 48 -13.86 7.68 -0.71
CA PRO A 48 -13.81 9.13 -0.97
C PRO A 48 -15.13 9.83 -0.67
N GLY A 49 -15.07 10.95 0.05
CA GLY A 49 -16.25 11.74 0.45
C GLY A 49 -16.91 11.28 1.75
N GLN A 50 -16.44 10.23 2.41
CA GLN A 50 -16.92 9.85 3.74
C GLN A 50 -16.22 10.64 4.84
N THR A 51 -16.98 11.03 5.85
CA THR A 51 -16.48 11.68 7.06
C THR A 51 -15.96 10.62 8.04
N VAL A 52 -14.77 10.86 8.59
CA VAL A 52 -14.16 10.06 9.65
C VAL A 52 -14.57 10.61 10.99
N THR A 53 -15.01 9.74 11.91
CA THR A 53 -15.26 10.09 13.31
C THR A 53 -14.15 9.53 14.18
N PHE A 54 -13.52 10.40 14.96
CA PHE A 54 -12.46 10.05 15.92
C PHE A 54 -12.97 10.10 17.35
N VAL A 55 -12.42 9.22 18.18
CA VAL A 55 -12.53 9.26 19.63
C VAL A 55 -11.13 9.18 20.23
N ALA A 56 -10.83 10.03 21.21
CA ALA A 56 -9.57 10.01 21.94
C ALA A 56 -9.81 9.67 23.43
N GLU A 57 -9.02 8.74 23.94
CA GLU A 57 -9.05 8.31 25.35
C GLU A 57 -7.71 8.64 26.01
N GLY A 58 -7.74 9.25 27.18
CA GLY A 58 -6.53 9.63 27.92
C GLY A 58 -6.59 11.07 28.44
N ASN A 59 -5.46 11.54 28.97
CA ASN A 59 -5.32 12.92 29.43
C ASN A 59 -4.77 13.79 28.30
N ILE A 60 -5.58 14.74 27.82
CA ILE A 60 -5.26 15.62 26.70
C ILE A 60 -5.15 17.05 27.21
N PRO A 61 -3.96 17.66 27.14
CA PRO A 61 -3.76 19.06 27.52
C PRO A 61 -4.62 20.01 26.69
N SER A 62 -5.04 21.13 27.27
CA SER A 62 -5.80 22.17 26.55
C SER A 62 -5.02 22.83 25.40
N SER A 63 -3.68 22.76 25.45
CA SER A 63 -2.79 23.22 24.37
C SER A 63 -2.56 22.21 23.26
N ALA A 64 -3.23 21.05 23.32
CA ALA A 64 -3.06 20.02 22.28
C ALA A 64 -3.65 20.46 20.94
N LYS A 65 -2.98 20.05 19.87
CA LYS A 65 -3.39 20.25 18.49
C LYS A 65 -3.60 18.91 17.79
N VAL A 66 -4.48 18.91 16.81
CA VAL A 66 -4.66 17.80 15.86
C VAL A 66 -4.07 18.19 14.52
N ARG A 67 -3.20 17.34 13.97
CA ARG A 67 -2.58 17.52 12.67
C ARG A 67 -2.90 16.34 11.76
N TYR A 68 -3.30 16.63 10.54
CA TYR A 68 -3.60 15.63 9.50
C TYR A 68 -2.52 15.67 8.43
N ARG A 69 -1.94 14.51 8.11
CA ARG A 69 -0.83 14.40 7.16
C ARG A 69 -1.07 13.35 6.10
N HIS A 70 -0.53 13.60 4.91
CA HIS A 70 -0.20 12.58 3.92
C HIS A 70 1.32 12.59 3.71
N GLY A 71 2.02 11.59 4.22
CA GLY A 71 3.48 11.61 4.32
C GLY A 71 3.99 12.84 5.07
N SER A 72 4.96 13.56 4.49
CA SER A 72 5.50 14.80 5.06
C SER A 72 4.59 16.01 4.88
N HIS A 73 3.55 15.89 4.04
CA HIS A 73 2.65 17.01 3.72
C HIS A 73 1.58 17.18 4.79
N VAL A 74 1.57 18.34 5.46
CA VAL A 74 0.53 18.73 6.43
C VAL A 74 -0.68 19.26 5.64
N LEU A 75 -1.84 18.63 5.83
CA LEU A 75 -3.09 19.03 5.18
C LEU A 75 -3.86 20.06 6.02
N LEU A 76 -3.89 19.85 7.34
CA LEU A 76 -4.65 20.69 8.25
C LEU A 76 -4.06 20.58 9.67
N VAL A 77 -4.10 21.69 10.41
CA VAL A 77 -3.81 21.73 11.84
C VAL A 77 -4.93 22.48 12.52
N GLN A 78 -5.43 21.95 13.64
CA GLN A 78 -6.51 22.54 14.42
C GLN A 78 -6.20 22.43 15.91
N ASP A 79 -6.66 23.39 16.71
CA ASP A 79 -6.61 23.28 18.16
C ASP A 79 -7.62 22.23 18.64
N PHE A 80 -7.14 21.24 19.41
CA PHE A 80 -7.98 20.13 19.84
C PHE A 80 -9.20 20.59 20.66
N SER A 81 -9.01 21.59 21.51
CA SER A 81 -10.09 22.16 22.33
C SER A 81 -11.22 22.81 21.53
N GLU A 82 -10.95 23.25 20.28
CA GLU A 82 -11.95 23.86 19.42
C GLU A 82 -12.75 22.83 18.63
N VAL A 83 -12.09 21.74 18.17
CA VAL A 83 -12.71 20.77 17.27
C VAL A 83 -13.33 19.58 18.01
N ALA A 84 -12.83 19.21 19.18
CA ALA A 84 -13.27 18.03 19.91
C ALA A 84 -14.27 18.35 21.01
N LYS A 85 -15.51 17.88 20.86
CA LYS A 85 -16.50 17.83 21.94
C LYS A 85 -16.44 16.48 22.62
N SER A 86 -16.31 16.47 23.97
CA SER A 86 -16.23 15.22 24.74
C SER A 86 -15.15 14.24 24.19
N LYS A 87 -14.03 14.77 23.69
CA LYS A 87 -12.94 14.00 23.06
C LYS A 87 -13.35 13.27 21.78
N GLN A 88 -14.39 13.69 21.12
CA GLN A 88 -14.84 13.19 19.83
C GLN A 88 -14.88 14.34 18.82
N TRP A 89 -14.41 14.09 17.60
CA TRP A 89 -14.46 15.04 16.49
C TRP A 89 -14.57 14.34 15.16
N THR A 90 -14.81 15.11 14.10
CA THR A 90 -14.93 14.59 12.75
C THR A 90 -13.94 15.29 11.80
N TRP A 91 -13.58 14.59 10.75
CA TRP A 91 -12.78 15.11 9.65
C TRP A 91 -13.28 14.56 8.33
N LEU A 92 -13.37 15.42 7.31
CA LEU A 92 -13.60 15.01 5.94
C LEU A 92 -12.25 14.99 5.22
N PRO A 93 -11.70 13.80 4.94
CA PRO A 93 -10.46 13.68 4.18
C PRO A 93 -10.60 14.24 2.77
N PRO A 94 -9.49 14.59 2.10
CA PRO A 94 -9.48 14.83 0.67
C PRO A 94 -10.11 13.66 -0.09
N SER A 95 -10.85 13.96 -1.17
CA SER A 95 -11.54 12.96 -1.98
C SER A 95 -10.63 12.15 -2.91
N THR A 96 -9.31 12.34 -2.83
CA THR A 96 -8.32 11.55 -3.57
C THR A 96 -8.40 10.10 -3.12
N ASP A 97 -8.64 9.19 -4.07
CA ASP A 97 -8.78 7.77 -3.79
C ASP A 97 -7.42 7.10 -3.50
N TYR A 98 -7.46 6.00 -2.77
CA TYR A 98 -6.29 5.18 -2.40
C TYR A 98 -5.21 5.94 -1.65
N GLN A 99 -5.61 6.73 -0.64
CA GLN A 99 -4.68 7.52 0.17
C GLN A 99 -4.68 7.06 1.63
N GLY A 100 -3.46 6.91 2.17
CA GLY A 100 -3.23 6.74 3.60
C GLY A 100 -2.90 8.09 4.25
N TYR A 101 -3.48 8.33 5.43
CA TYR A 101 -3.22 9.55 6.20
C TYR A 101 -2.80 9.18 7.62
N LEU A 102 -1.94 10.02 8.22
CA LEU A 102 -1.65 9.99 9.65
C LEU A 102 -2.29 11.18 10.34
N VAL A 103 -3.02 10.93 11.42
CA VAL A 103 -3.58 11.94 12.30
C VAL A 103 -2.79 11.92 13.60
N GLU A 104 -2.19 13.05 13.93
CA GLU A 104 -1.33 13.21 15.10
C GLU A 104 -2.00 14.14 16.11
N LEU A 105 -2.11 13.70 17.36
CA LEU A 105 -2.42 14.55 18.50
C LEU A 105 -1.11 14.91 19.20
N TYR A 106 -0.80 16.20 19.32
CA TYR A 106 0.49 16.65 19.80
C TYR A 106 0.39 17.98 20.56
N THR A 107 1.43 18.31 21.31
CA THR A 107 1.67 19.64 21.87
C THR A 107 2.96 20.20 21.29
N GLU A 108 3.06 21.53 21.23
CA GLU A 108 4.28 22.20 20.78
C GLU A 108 4.71 23.28 21.76
N GLY A 109 6.02 23.48 21.89
CA GLY A 109 6.61 24.52 22.72
C GLY A 109 8.11 24.57 22.62
N SER A 110 8.71 25.76 22.59
CA SER A 110 10.17 25.97 22.56
C SER A 110 10.88 25.21 21.42
N GLY A 111 10.24 25.04 20.25
CA GLY A 111 10.83 24.31 19.11
C GLY A 111 10.79 22.78 19.24
N VAL A 112 10.05 22.26 20.22
CA VAL A 112 9.83 20.82 20.42
C VAL A 112 8.36 20.50 20.19
N GLU A 113 8.09 19.48 19.36
CA GLU A 113 6.79 18.84 19.20
C GLU A 113 6.78 17.55 20.03
N ASN A 114 5.76 17.40 20.90
CA ASN A 114 5.59 16.18 21.69
C ASN A 114 4.31 15.45 21.24
N ILE A 115 4.49 14.27 20.62
CA ILE A 115 3.39 13.42 20.15
C ILE A 115 2.73 12.73 21.35
N LEU A 116 1.43 12.90 21.49
CA LEU A 116 0.59 12.31 22.54
C LEU A 116 -0.09 11.01 22.06
N GLY A 117 -0.42 10.95 20.77
CA GLY A 117 -1.06 9.80 20.13
C GLY A 117 -1.18 9.97 18.63
N THR A 118 -1.29 8.86 17.93
CA THR A 118 -1.50 8.82 16.47
C THR A 118 -2.57 7.83 16.11
N ILE A 119 -3.17 8.00 14.93
CA ILE A 119 -4.00 7.02 14.26
C ILE A 119 -3.93 7.21 12.76
N ALA A 120 -3.99 6.12 12.02
CA ALA A 120 -4.07 6.17 10.57
C ALA A 120 -5.53 6.29 10.08
N VAL A 121 -5.67 6.75 8.84
CA VAL A 121 -6.94 6.76 8.09
C VAL A 121 -6.66 6.27 6.67
N ASP A 122 -7.39 5.25 6.25
CA ASP A 122 -7.39 4.74 4.87
C ASP A 122 -8.61 5.28 4.12
N VAL A 123 -8.37 5.98 3.01
CA VAL A 123 -9.42 6.41 2.07
C VAL A 123 -9.25 5.65 0.78
N SER A 124 -10.03 4.58 0.61
CA SER A 124 -9.94 3.67 -0.53
C SER A 124 -11.32 3.20 -0.97
N SER A 125 -11.69 3.47 -2.21
CA SER A 125 -12.97 3.02 -2.79
C SER A 125 -13.06 1.51 -2.93
N ASN A 126 -11.91 0.82 -2.97
CA ASN A 126 -11.81 -0.61 -3.09
C ASN A 126 -10.76 -1.17 -2.13
N TRP A 127 -11.20 -2.01 -1.18
CA TRP A 127 -10.38 -2.60 -0.13
C TRP A 127 -9.21 -3.44 -0.65
N LYS A 128 -9.37 -4.07 -1.82
CA LYS A 128 -8.38 -4.96 -2.43
C LYS A 128 -7.09 -4.24 -2.87
N ARG A 129 -7.11 -2.91 -2.97
CA ARG A 129 -5.90 -2.14 -3.31
C ARG A 129 -4.85 -2.19 -2.20
N PHE A 130 -5.30 -2.11 -0.95
CA PHE A 130 -4.45 -2.16 0.24
C PHE A 130 -5.05 -3.15 1.26
N PRO A 131 -5.09 -4.46 0.96
CA PRO A 131 -5.71 -5.42 1.85
C PRO A 131 -4.94 -5.54 3.17
N ARG A 132 -5.67 -5.41 4.26
CA ARG A 132 -5.25 -5.79 5.60
C ARG A 132 -6.22 -6.87 6.03
N TYR A 133 -5.79 -8.12 5.87
CA TYR A 133 -6.66 -9.27 5.95
C TYR A 133 -6.54 -9.93 7.32
N GLY A 134 -7.66 -10.15 7.97
CA GLY A 134 -7.79 -10.83 9.25
C GLY A 134 -8.64 -12.07 9.14
N PHE A 135 -8.90 -12.72 10.27
CA PHE A 135 -9.73 -13.94 10.32
C PHE A 135 -10.61 -13.99 11.57
N VAL A 136 -11.63 -14.85 11.55
CA VAL A 136 -12.39 -15.32 12.70
C VAL A 136 -12.59 -16.82 12.54
N ALA A 137 -12.50 -17.57 13.63
CA ALA A 137 -12.55 -19.03 13.63
C ALA A 137 -13.39 -19.63 14.77
N ASP A 138 -13.79 -18.87 15.79
CA ASP A 138 -14.64 -19.33 16.89
C ASP A 138 -16.08 -18.85 16.73
N PHE A 139 -16.97 -19.78 16.37
CA PHE A 139 -18.42 -19.54 16.21
C PHE A 139 -19.26 -20.31 17.24
N ASP A 140 -18.63 -20.90 18.26
CA ASP A 140 -19.32 -21.71 19.26
C ASP A 140 -20.02 -20.82 20.28
N ASN A 141 -21.36 -20.89 20.29
CA ASN A 141 -22.20 -20.27 21.29
C ASN A 141 -22.91 -21.24 22.22
N TYR A 142 -22.76 -22.54 21.96
CA TYR A 142 -23.53 -23.57 22.68
C TYR A 142 -22.87 -23.99 23.99
N SER A 143 -21.55 -24.10 23.98
CA SER A 143 -20.78 -24.63 25.12
C SER A 143 -20.37 -23.60 26.17
N SER A 144 -20.58 -22.29 25.91
CA SER A 144 -20.07 -21.19 26.75
C SER A 144 -21.17 -20.54 27.62
N THR A 145 -20.85 -20.33 28.88
CA THR A 145 -21.66 -19.51 29.81
C THR A 145 -21.30 -18.00 29.71
N VAL A 146 -20.34 -17.63 28.90
CA VAL A 146 -19.85 -16.26 28.68
C VAL A 146 -20.70 -15.56 27.62
N ASP A 147 -20.98 -14.26 27.81
CA ASP A 147 -21.63 -13.46 26.77
C ASP A 147 -20.67 -13.25 25.58
N LYS A 148 -20.71 -14.14 24.61
CA LYS A 148 -19.88 -14.11 23.41
C LYS A 148 -20.19 -12.90 22.50
N ASN A 149 -21.39 -12.30 22.57
CA ASN A 149 -21.65 -11.07 21.81
C ASN A 149 -20.79 -9.90 22.29
N ALA A 150 -20.47 -9.85 23.59
CA ALA A 150 -19.52 -8.85 24.11
C ALA A 150 -18.10 -9.13 23.58
N ASN A 151 -17.69 -10.40 23.49
CA ASN A 151 -16.38 -10.78 22.93
C ASN A 151 -16.28 -10.41 21.46
N ILE A 152 -17.27 -10.75 20.63
CA ILE A 152 -17.32 -10.37 19.19
C ILE A 152 -17.13 -8.86 19.02
N LYS A 153 -17.83 -8.05 19.82
CA LYS A 153 -17.69 -6.57 19.75
C LYS A 153 -16.27 -6.13 20.11
N SER A 154 -15.68 -6.71 21.14
CA SER A 154 -14.32 -6.38 21.58
C SER A 154 -13.27 -6.76 20.54
N GLU A 155 -13.37 -7.96 19.98
CA GLU A 155 -12.49 -8.48 18.95
C GLU A 155 -12.57 -7.63 17.67
N MET A 156 -13.79 -7.37 17.19
CA MET A 156 -13.97 -6.54 15.99
C MET A 156 -13.56 -5.08 16.22
N ALA A 157 -13.71 -4.54 17.43
CA ALA A 157 -13.19 -3.22 17.77
C ALA A 157 -11.65 -3.19 17.75
N TYR A 158 -10.99 -4.29 18.16
CA TYR A 158 -9.55 -4.39 18.08
C TYR A 158 -9.08 -4.52 16.62
N LEU A 159 -9.73 -5.36 15.80
CA LEU A 159 -9.45 -5.43 14.36
C LEU A 159 -9.69 -4.09 13.64
N ASN A 160 -10.74 -3.36 14.01
CA ASN A 160 -10.96 -2.00 13.52
C ASN A 160 -9.81 -1.06 13.91
N ARG A 161 -9.29 -1.17 15.13
CA ARG A 161 -8.14 -0.37 15.58
C ARG A 161 -6.85 -0.70 14.81
N LEU A 162 -6.74 -1.92 14.29
CA LEU A 162 -5.66 -2.37 13.39
C LEU A 162 -5.96 -2.08 11.91
N HIS A 163 -7.03 -1.35 11.61
CA HIS A 163 -7.45 -1.04 10.23
C HIS A 163 -7.65 -2.28 9.34
N ILE A 164 -7.97 -3.43 9.92
CA ILE A 164 -8.32 -4.64 9.15
C ILE A 164 -9.54 -4.32 8.31
N ASN A 165 -9.44 -4.49 6.99
CA ASN A 165 -10.50 -4.12 6.06
C ASN A 165 -11.16 -5.31 5.36
N GLY A 166 -10.70 -6.53 5.62
CA GLY A 166 -11.35 -7.77 5.21
C GLY A 166 -11.08 -8.88 6.22
N VAL A 167 -12.04 -9.77 6.43
CA VAL A 167 -11.99 -10.83 7.46
C VAL A 167 -12.44 -12.16 6.86
N GLN A 168 -11.59 -13.17 6.95
CA GLN A 168 -11.84 -14.55 6.56
C GLN A 168 -12.57 -15.28 7.68
N PHE A 169 -13.63 -16.01 7.33
CA PHE A 169 -14.38 -16.87 8.25
C PHE A 169 -13.87 -18.30 8.08
N GLN A 170 -12.90 -18.69 8.89
CA GLN A 170 -12.23 -20.00 8.77
C GLN A 170 -13.08 -21.10 9.39
N ASP A 171 -13.26 -22.20 8.64
CA ASP A 171 -13.99 -23.41 9.09
C ASP A 171 -15.40 -23.13 9.68
N TRP A 172 -16.09 -22.14 9.11
CA TRP A 172 -17.45 -21.75 9.51
C TRP A 172 -18.53 -22.69 8.97
N GLN A 173 -18.22 -23.38 7.84
CA GLN A 173 -19.18 -24.15 7.05
C GLN A 173 -19.58 -25.48 7.73
N TRP A 174 -20.79 -25.97 7.40
CA TRP A 174 -21.24 -27.28 7.83
C TRP A 174 -20.40 -28.39 7.18
N MET A 175 -20.51 -28.55 5.86
CA MET A 175 -19.71 -29.51 5.08
C MET A 175 -19.07 -28.80 3.90
N HIS A 176 -17.89 -29.20 3.45
CA HIS A 176 -17.19 -28.55 2.35
C HIS A 176 -18.04 -28.56 1.06
N HIS A 177 -18.71 -29.70 0.74
CA HIS A 177 -19.57 -29.79 -0.43
C HIS A 177 -20.98 -29.20 -0.20
N ARG A 178 -21.36 -28.86 1.02
CA ARG A 178 -22.65 -28.28 1.39
C ARG A 178 -22.48 -27.32 2.58
N PRO A 179 -21.97 -26.11 2.33
CA PRO A 179 -21.59 -25.18 3.39
C PRO A 179 -22.76 -24.77 4.30
N VAL A 180 -23.96 -24.63 3.73
CA VAL A 180 -25.17 -24.20 4.44
C VAL A 180 -25.99 -25.41 4.87
N LYS A 181 -26.36 -25.46 6.16
CA LYS A 181 -27.29 -26.48 6.67
C LYS A 181 -28.71 -25.94 6.72
N LEU A 182 -29.60 -26.60 5.98
CA LEU A 182 -31.02 -26.31 5.98
C LEU A 182 -31.83 -27.39 6.72
N ASN A 183 -32.90 -27.02 7.38
CA ASN A 183 -33.92 -27.90 7.92
C ASN A 183 -34.73 -28.58 6.81
N GLY A 184 -35.53 -29.59 7.14
CA GLY A 184 -36.35 -30.29 6.17
C GLY A 184 -37.44 -29.43 5.48
N ASP A 185 -37.78 -28.29 6.05
CA ASP A 185 -38.69 -27.30 5.47
C ASP A 185 -38.00 -26.22 4.60
N GLY A 186 -36.67 -26.35 4.43
CA GLY A 186 -35.85 -25.43 3.68
C GLY A 186 -35.39 -24.18 4.45
N SER A 187 -35.79 -24.02 5.70
CA SER A 187 -35.33 -22.93 6.57
C SER A 187 -33.87 -23.15 7.01
N LEU A 188 -33.14 -22.05 7.31
CA LEU A 188 -31.80 -22.12 7.83
C LEU A 188 -31.80 -22.69 9.26
N THR A 189 -30.93 -23.63 9.54
CA THR A 189 -30.76 -24.18 10.90
C THR A 189 -30.19 -23.13 11.86
N GLN A 190 -30.43 -23.30 13.17
CA GLN A 190 -29.87 -22.37 14.16
C GLN A 190 -28.39 -22.65 14.46
N TRP A 191 -27.97 -23.93 14.35
CA TRP A 191 -26.59 -24.38 14.57
C TRP A 191 -26.30 -25.69 13.87
N TYR A 192 -25.03 -25.97 13.72
CA TYR A 192 -24.51 -27.24 13.21
C TYR A 192 -23.11 -27.51 13.81
N THR A 193 -22.54 -28.66 13.54
CA THR A 193 -21.14 -28.92 13.82
C THR A 193 -20.32 -28.88 12.53
N ASP A 194 -19.11 -28.31 12.58
CA ASP A 194 -18.13 -28.35 11.51
C ASP A 194 -17.44 -29.72 11.37
N ILE A 195 -16.43 -29.79 10.52
CA ILE A 195 -15.69 -31.02 10.26
C ILE A 195 -14.96 -31.58 11.50
N SER A 196 -14.54 -30.71 12.41
CA SER A 196 -13.87 -31.10 13.67
C SER A 196 -14.85 -31.35 14.82
N ASN A 197 -16.17 -31.39 14.56
CA ASN A 197 -17.26 -31.50 15.52
C ASN A 197 -17.40 -30.31 16.47
N ARG A 198 -16.88 -29.12 16.13
CA ARG A 198 -17.15 -27.90 16.90
C ARG A 198 -18.54 -27.37 16.58
N TRP A 199 -19.17 -26.74 17.56
CA TRP A 199 -20.45 -26.07 17.37
C TRP A 199 -20.26 -24.76 16.60
N VAL A 200 -21.13 -24.52 15.63
CA VAL A 200 -21.23 -23.27 14.87
C VAL A 200 -22.64 -22.72 15.02
N GLY A 201 -22.76 -21.57 15.66
CA GLY A 201 -24.02 -20.83 15.82
C GLY A 201 -24.24 -19.91 14.65
N VAL A 202 -25.31 -20.13 13.88
CA VAL A 202 -25.63 -19.33 12.70
C VAL A 202 -25.79 -17.85 13.02
N GLU A 203 -26.43 -17.56 14.15
CA GLU A 203 -26.61 -16.18 14.60
C GLU A 203 -25.28 -15.48 14.92
N TYR A 204 -24.29 -16.21 15.41
CA TYR A 204 -22.95 -15.66 15.68
C TYR A 204 -22.20 -15.34 14.39
N VAL A 205 -22.27 -16.20 13.40
CA VAL A 205 -21.73 -15.90 12.05
C VAL A 205 -22.36 -14.61 11.51
N LYS A 206 -23.68 -14.46 11.62
CA LYS A 206 -24.40 -13.24 11.17
C LYS A 206 -24.00 -12.00 11.99
N ASN A 207 -23.79 -12.15 13.31
CA ASN A 207 -23.38 -11.04 14.17
C ASN A 207 -21.96 -10.57 13.82
N TYR A 208 -21.02 -11.47 13.55
CA TYR A 208 -19.69 -11.09 13.05
C TYR A 208 -19.81 -10.28 11.75
N ILE A 209 -20.57 -10.77 10.76
CA ILE A 209 -20.79 -10.07 9.48
C ILE A 209 -21.37 -8.67 9.72
N ALA A 210 -22.42 -8.55 10.52
CA ALA A 210 -23.08 -7.27 10.77
C ALA A 210 -22.15 -6.24 11.45
N ILE A 211 -21.33 -6.67 12.42
CA ILE A 211 -20.39 -5.79 13.10
C ILE A 211 -19.22 -5.41 12.18
N GLN A 212 -18.73 -6.34 11.37
CA GLN A 212 -17.69 -6.06 10.37
C GLN A 212 -18.18 -5.03 9.36
N HIS A 213 -19.40 -5.18 8.83
CA HIS A 213 -20.00 -4.20 7.92
C HIS A 213 -20.18 -2.83 8.57
N ALA A 214 -20.54 -2.77 9.86
CA ALA A 214 -20.63 -1.50 10.60
C ALA A 214 -19.26 -0.78 10.67
N TYR A 215 -18.16 -1.54 10.74
CA TYR A 215 -16.81 -1.00 10.67
C TYR A 215 -16.27 -0.81 9.23
N GLY A 216 -17.07 -1.09 8.21
CA GLY A 216 -16.64 -0.98 6.80
C GLY A 216 -15.71 -2.10 6.33
N MET A 217 -15.59 -3.19 7.09
CA MET A 217 -14.83 -4.37 6.71
C MET A 217 -15.61 -5.26 5.74
N LYS A 218 -14.91 -6.08 4.96
CA LYS A 218 -15.46 -7.13 4.12
C LYS A 218 -15.47 -8.47 4.84
N SER A 219 -16.57 -9.20 4.73
CA SER A 219 -16.76 -10.53 5.33
C SER A 219 -16.62 -11.59 4.24
N ILE A 220 -15.63 -12.46 4.35
CA ILE A 220 -15.23 -13.41 3.31
C ILE A 220 -15.34 -14.84 3.87
N PHE A 221 -16.23 -15.66 3.31
CA PHE A 221 -16.33 -17.05 3.77
C PHE A 221 -15.23 -17.93 3.19
N TYR A 222 -14.74 -18.87 3.99
CA TYR A 222 -13.75 -19.88 3.61
C TYR A 222 -14.45 -21.14 3.08
N ASN A 223 -13.86 -21.79 2.08
CA ASN A 223 -14.09 -23.18 1.74
C ASN A 223 -13.02 -23.70 0.76
N LEU A 224 -12.85 -25.03 0.70
CA LEU A 224 -12.01 -25.70 -0.29
C LEU A 224 -12.67 -25.71 -1.69
N CYS A 225 -11.85 -25.51 -2.73
CA CYS A 225 -12.35 -25.58 -4.13
C CYS A 225 -12.80 -27.00 -4.54
N PHE A 226 -12.44 -28.05 -3.79
CA PHE A 226 -12.53 -29.44 -4.24
C PHE A 226 -12.79 -30.46 -3.12
N GLY A 227 -13.27 -30.02 -1.96
CA GLY A 227 -13.48 -30.87 -0.79
C GLY A 227 -14.91 -31.41 -0.69
N ALA A 228 -15.07 -32.71 -0.36
CA ALA A 228 -16.33 -33.34 -0.03
C ALA A 228 -16.17 -34.29 1.15
N TRP A 229 -17.26 -34.51 1.93
CA TRP A 229 -17.24 -35.51 3.01
C TRP A 229 -17.53 -36.91 2.46
N LYS A 230 -17.32 -37.96 3.28
CA LYS A 230 -17.46 -39.39 2.91
C LYS A 230 -18.83 -39.72 2.29
N ASP A 231 -19.92 -39.10 2.76
CA ASP A 231 -21.29 -39.43 2.36
C ASP A 231 -21.87 -38.44 1.36
N ALA A 232 -21.01 -37.62 0.69
CA ALA A 232 -21.41 -36.57 -0.22
C ALA A 232 -22.27 -36.99 -1.42
N ALA A 233 -22.25 -38.28 -1.77
CA ALA A 233 -23.13 -38.86 -2.77
C ALA A 233 -24.62 -38.67 -2.43
N ASN A 234 -24.99 -38.65 -1.15
CA ASN A 234 -26.34 -38.42 -0.67
C ASN A 234 -26.80 -36.97 -0.94
N ASP A 235 -25.85 -36.03 -1.09
CA ASP A 235 -26.07 -34.63 -1.38
C ASP A 235 -25.88 -34.29 -2.87
N GLY A 236 -25.76 -35.34 -3.72
CA GLY A 236 -25.67 -35.18 -5.18
C GLY A 236 -24.27 -35.08 -5.77
N VAL A 237 -23.20 -35.21 -4.98
CA VAL A 237 -21.82 -35.31 -5.47
C VAL A 237 -21.66 -36.63 -6.24
N LYS A 238 -21.11 -36.55 -7.46
CA LYS A 238 -20.98 -37.70 -8.36
C LYS A 238 -19.57 -38.28 -8.30
N SER A 239 -19.48 -39.61 -8.35
CA SER A 239 -18.19 -40.34 -8.40
C SER A 239 -17.34 -39.98 -9.62
N GLN A 240 -17.99 -39.55 -10.73
CA GLN A 240 -17.30 -39.07 -11.94
C GLN A 240 -16.52 -37.77 -11.74
N TRP A 241 -16.75 -37.05 -10.66
CA TRP A 241 -16.03 -35.80 -10.35
C TRP A 241 -14.79 -36.06 -9.47
N ALA A 242 -14.63 -37.28 -8.97
CA ALA A 242 -13.57 -37.61 -8.05
C ALA A 242 -12.17 -37.42 -8.59
N LEU A 243 -11.31 -36.81 -7.79
CA LEU A 243 -9.88 -36.76 -8.01
C LEU A 243 -9.26 -38.08 -7.55
N MET A 244 -8.48 -38.73 -8.41
CA MET A 244 -7.95 -40.06 -8.17
C MET A 244 -6.43 -40.05 -8.02
N LYS A 245 -5.94 -40.95 -7.22
CA LYS A 245 -4.51 -41.34 -7.13
C LYS A 245 -4.33 -42.79 -7.56
N LYS A 246 -3.07 -43.13 -7.85
CA LYS A 246 -2.66 -44.52 -8.18
C LYS A 246 -1.73 -45.04 -7.09
N ASP A 247 -2.04 -46.22 -6.52
CA ASP A 247 -1.18 -46.84 -5.53
C ASP A 247 0.06 -47.52 -6.16
N GLY A 248 0.96 -48.06 -5.32
CA GLY A 248 2.15 -48.75 -5.77
C GLY A 248 1.89 -50.04 -6.54
N ASN A 249 0.67 -50.59 -6.49
CA ASN A 249 0.23 -51.79 -7.21
C ASN A 249 -0.49 -51.44 -8.53
N GLY A 250 -0.68 -50.15 -8.80
CA GLY A 250 -1.33 -49.69 -10.01
C GLY A 250 -2.84 -49.47 -9.90
N ASN A 251 -3.45 -49.66 -8.72
CA ASN A 251 -4.87 -49.48 -8.52
C ASN A 251 -5.21 -48.01 -8.28
N TYR A 252 -6.34 -47.57 -8.83
CA TYR A 252 -6.85 -46.23 -8.62
C TYR A 252 -7.77 -46.14 -7.40
N TYR A 253 -7.60 -45.07 -6.61
CA TYR A 253 -8.46 -44.78 -5.47
C TYR A 253 -8.71 -43.26 -5.41
N GLN A 254 -9.84 -42.83 -4.83
CA GLN A 254 -10.12 -41.42 -4.65
C GLN A 254 -9.10 -40.78 -3.70
N ASP A 255 -8.48 -39.67 -4.14
CA ASP A 255 -7.59 -38.90 -3.28
C ASP A 255 -8.36 -38.23 -2.15
N TYR A 256 -7.77 -38.19 -0.98
CA TYR A 256 -8.35 -37.54 0.20
C TYR A 256 -7.29 -36.94 1.09
N HIS A 257 -7.71 -35.91 1.86
CA HIS A 257 -6.93 -35.39 2.97
C HIS A 257 -7.36 -36.09 4.26
N GLY A 258 -6.40 -36.79 4.88
CA GLY A 258 -6.64 -37.53 6.11
C GLY A 258 -6.73 -36.57 7.29
N LEU A 259 -7.77 -36.72 8.10
CA LEU A 259 -8.01 -35.96 9.31
C LEU A 259 -8.08 -36.88 10.54
N PRO A 260 -7.98 -36.36 11.77
CA PRO A 260 -8.09 -37.18 12.98
C PRO A 260 -9.37 -38.03 12.97
N SER A 261 -9.29 -39.28 13.42
CA SER A 261 -10.43 -40.22 13.44
C SER A 261 -11.60 -39.75 14.32
N SER A 262 -11.37 -38.81 15.22
CA SER A 262 -12.39 -38.14 16.03
C SER A 262 -13.19 -37.10 15.27
N TRP A 263 -12.76 -36.69 14.08
CA TRP A 263 -13.45 -35.72 13.24
C TRP A 263 -14.58 -36.37 12.43
N ALA A 264 -15.53 -35.59 11.96
CA ALA A 264 -16.73 -36.06 11.28
C ALA A 264 -16.43 -36.81 9.97
N SER A 265 -15.40 -36.44 9.26
CA SER A 265 -15.00 -37.02 7.97
C SER A 265 -13.54 -36.71 7.64
N ASN A 266 -12.91 -37.54 6.80
CA ASN A 266 -11.83 -37.08 5.92
C ASN A 266 -12.41 -36.16 4.82
N ILE A 267 -11.56 -35.43 4.14
CA ILE A 267 -11.95 -34.61 2.99
C ILE A 267 -11.60 -35.36 1.71
N TYR A 268 -12.61 -35.86 0.99
CA TYR A 268 -12.46 -36.55 -0.29
C TYR A 268 -12.44 -35.52 -1.43
N LEU A 269 -11.44 -35.61 -2.31
CA LEU A 269 -11.16 -34.57 -3.28
C LEU A 269 -11.91 -34.81 -4.60
N GLN A 270 -12.32 -33.70 -5.22
CA GLN A 270 -12.96 -33.63 -6.53
C GLN A 270 -12.00 -32.98 -7.53
N VAL A 271 -12.24 -33.12 -8.82
CA VAL A 271 -11.46 -32.44 -9.85
C VAL A 271 -11.95 -31.00 -9.96
N PRO A 272 -11.15 -29.98 -9.55
CA PRO A 272 -11.62 -28.59 -9.53
C PRO A 272 -11.91 -28.03 -10.92
N GLY A 273 -11.29 -28.62 -11.98
CA GLY A 273 -11.56 -28.27 -13.38
C GLY A 273 -12.77 -28.97 -14.00
N ASN A 274 -13.47 -29.86 -13.26
CA ASN A 274 -14.68 -30.53 -13.76
C ASN A 274 -15.85 -29.55 -13.78
N GLY A 275 -16.45 -29.31 -14.95
CA GLY A 275 -17.53 -28.31 -15.11
C GLY A 275 -18.78 -28.60 -14.30
N ASP A 276 -19.16 -29.90 -14.14
CA ASP A 276 -20.32 -30.27 -13.33
C ASP A 276 -20.07 -30.05 -11.83
N TRP A 277 -18.85 -30.33 -11.35
CA TRP A 277 -18.44 -29.99 -9.99
C TRP A 277 -18.44 -28.49 -9.77
N GLN A 278 -17.92 -27.71 -10.72
CA GLN A 278 -17.96 -26.24 -10.67
C GLN A 278 -19.40 -25.73 -10.57
N GLN A 279 -20.28 -26.23 -11.43
CA GLN A 279 -21.70 -25.85 -11.40
C GLN A 279 -22.36 -26.26 -10.06
N TYR A 280 -22.03 -27.42 -9.52
CA TYR A 280 -22.51 -27.85 -8.19
C TYR A 280 -22.07 -26.84 -7.12
N MET A 281 -20.79 -26.43 -7.10
CA MET A 281 -20.27 -25.45 -6.13
C MET A 281 -20.82 -24.06 -6.34
N VAL A 282 -21.12 -23.63 -7.58
CA VAL A 282 -21.83 -22.38 -7.87
C VAL A 282 -23.19 -22.35 -7.17
N GLU A 283 -23.97 -23.43 -7.26
CA GLU A 283 -25.27 -23.51 -6.56
C GLU A 283 -25.11 -23.51 -5.03
N ARG A 284 -24.05 -24.16 -4.50
CA ARG A 284 -23.75 -24.10 -3.06
C ARG A 284 -23.37 -22.68 -2.61
N ASN A 285 -22.57 -21.98 -3.38
CA ASN A 285 -22.22 -20.59 -3.09
C ASN A 285 -23.43 -19.64 -3.19
N LYS A 286 -24.35 -19.91 -4.11
CA LYS A 286 -25.63 -19.20 -4.19
C LYS A 286 -26.47 -19.40 -2.91
N GLU A 287 -26.47 -20.59 -2.33
CA GLU A 287 -27.12 -20.84 -1.03
C GLU A 287 -26.42 -20.05 0.09
N VAL A 288 -25.08 -19.99 0.07
CA VAL A 288 -24.30 -19.18 1.06
C VAL A 288 -24.72 -17.71 0.97
N TYR A 289 -24.64 -17.11 -0.20
CA TYR A 289 -24.99 -15.69 -0.39
C TYR A 289 -26.49 -15.39 -0.17
N GLY A 290 -27.35 -16.37 -0.35
CA GLY A 290 -28.78 -16.25 -0.08
C GLY A 290 -29.17 -16.28 1.41
N ASN A 291 -28.29 -16.82 2.27
CA ASN A 291 -28.56 -16.98 3.71
C ASN A 291 -27.67 -16.12 4.61
N PHE A 292 -26.51 -15.69 4.10
CA PHE A 292 -25.52 -14.88 4.81
C PHE A 292 -25.04 -13.72 3.94
N ASP A 293 -24.88 -12.56 4.54
CA ASP A 293 -24.44 -11.35 3.83
C ASP A 293 -22.92 -11.30 3.64
N PHE A 294 -22.33 -12.38 3.16
CA PHE A 294 -20.92 -12.43 2.83
C PHE A 294 -20.59 -11.59 1.58
N ASP A 295 -19.46 -10.88 1.62
CA ASP A 295 -18.94 -10.09 0.49
C ASP A 295 -18.16 -10.92 -0.54
N GLY A 296 -17.69 -12.11 -0.16
CA GLY A 296 -16.85 -12.91 -1.04
C GLY A 296 -16.48 -14.28 -0.52
N PHE A 297 -15.62 -14.95 -1.28
CA PHE A 297 -15.19 -16.33 -1.06
C PHE A 297 -13.67 -16.44 -1.02
N GLN A 298 -13.13 -16.91 0.11
CA GLN A 298 -11.77 -17.38 0.26
C GLN A 298 -11.70 -18.82 -0.19
N ILE A 299 -11.14 -19.04 -1.35
CA ILE A 299 -10.96 -20.35 -1.95
C ILE A 299 -9.67 -20.97 -1.44
N ASP A 300 -9.75 -22.15 -0.88
CA ASP A 300 -8.56 -22.87 -0.43
C ASP A 300 -8.29 -24.12 -1.24
N GLN A 301 -7.07 -24.66 -1.13
CA GLN A 301 -6.58 -25.87 -1.76
C GLN A 301 -5.47 -26.50 -0.87
N LEU A 302 -5.01 -27.71 -1.18
CA LEU A 302 -4.16 -28.51 -0.31
C LEU A 302 -2.71 -28.68 -0.86
N GLY A 303 -2.22 -27.72 -1.64
CA GLY A 303 -0.87 -27.75 -2.18
C GLY A 303 -0.66 -28.84 -3.25
N TYR A 304 0.61 -29.18 -3.48
CA TYR A 304 0.99 -30.17 -4.48
C TYR A 304 0.59 -31.58 -4.07
N ARG A 305 -0.23 -32.22 -4.89
CA ARG A 305 -0.78 -33.57 -4.63
C ARG A 305 -0.03 -34.70 -5.35
N GLY A 306 1.08 -34.41 -6.05
CA GLY A 306 1.75 -35.38 -6.93
C GLY A 306 0.97 -35.59 -8.22
N THR A 307 1.17 -36.75 -8.87
CA THR A 307 0.40 -37.13 -10.05
C THR A 307 -1.02 -37.56 -9.65
N VAL A 308 -2.01 -36.89 -10.20
CA VAL A 308 -3.45 -37.13 -9.97
C VAL A 308 -4.19 -37.34 -11.27
N TYR A 309 -5.35 -37.96 -11.18
CA TYR A 309 -6.16 -38.40 -12.31
C TYR A 309 -7.63 -38.06 -12.08
N ASP A 310 -8.41 -38.04 -13.15
CA ASP A 310 -9.88 -38.03 -13.08
C ASP A 310 -10.45 -39.45 -12.92
N ALA A 311 -11.78 -39.57 -12.83
CA ALA A 311 -12.47 -40.86 -12.72
C ALA A 311 -12.31 -41.74 -13.97
N ASN A 312 -11.90 -41.19 -15.11
CA ASN A 312 -11.57 -41.94 -16.33
C ASN A 312 -10.07 -42.28 -16.42
N HIS A 313 -9.34 -42.07 -15.32
CA HIS A 313 -7.90 -42.31 -15.22
C HIS A 313 -7.03 -41.44 -16.15
N GLN A 314 -7.54 -40.29 -16.59
CA GLN A 314 -6.78 -39.31 -17.33
C GLN A 314 -6.05 -38.38 -16.33
N LYS A 315 -4.81 -38.02 -16.67
CA LYS A 315 -4.04 -37.09 -15.83
C LYS A 315 -4.75 -35.74 -15.72
N VAL A 316 -4.79 -35.19 -14.52
CA VAL A 316 -5.37 -33.89 -14.19
C VAL A 316 -4.27 -32.87 -13.95
N ASP A 317 -4.36 -31.70 -14.57
CA ASP A 317 -3.60 -30.50 -14.24
C ASP A 317 -4.39 -29.69 -13.22
N LEU A 318 -4.05 -29.86 -11.93
CA LEU A 318 -4.73 -29.15 -10.84
C LEU A 318 -4.63 -27.63 -10.95
N PRO A 319 -3.45 -27.00 -11.22
CA PRO A 319 -3.34 -25.56 -11.40
C PRO A 319 -4.30 -25.00 -12.45
N SER A 320 -4.39 -25.59 -13.63
CA SER A 320 -5.38 -25.18 -14.65
C SER A 320 -6.81 -25.34 -14.15
N GLY A 321 -7.06 -26.39 -13.34
CA GLY A 321 -8.35 -26.61 -12.67
C GLY A 321 -8.70 -25.48 -11.68
N TYR A 322 -7.72 -24.97 -10.94
CA TYR A 322 -7.92 -23.83 -10.03
C TYR A 322 -8.31 -22.56 -10.79
N GLY A 323 -7.59 -22.26 -11.89
CA GLY A 323 -7.92 -21.11 -12.73
C GLY A 323 -9.34 -21.18 -13.31
N SER A 324 -9.77 -22.36 -13.83
CA SER A 324 -11.13 -22.52 -14.34
C SER A 324 -12.20 -22.48 -13.24
N PHE A 325 -11.89 -22.95 -12.02
CA PHE A 325 -12.78 -22.84 -10.88
C PHE A 325 -13.01 -21.36 -10.47
N ILE A 326 -11.96 -20.54 -10.42
CA ILE A 326 -12.06 -19.09 -10.18
C ILE A 326 -12.95 -18.44 -11.22
N ASP A 327 -12.75 -18.75 -12.52
CA ASP A 327 -13.55 -18.20 -13.61
C ASP A 327 -15.04 -18.56 -13.47
N ALA A 328 -15.35 -19.81 -13.12
CA ALA A 328 -16.74 -20.26 -12.91
C ALA A 328 -17.41 -19.54 -11.74
N MET A 329 -16.71 -19.40 -10.59
CA MET A 329 -17.23 -18.69 -9.42
C MET A 329 -17.44 -17.20 -9.73
N LYS A 330 -16.50 -16.57 -10.42
CA LYS A 330 -16.58 -15.14 -10.77
C LYS A 330 -17.67 -14.86 -11.79
N GLN A 331 -17.86 -15.75 -12.76
CA GLN A 331 -18.95 -15.63 -13.74
C GLN A 331 -20.33 -15.73 -13.07
N ALA A 332 -20.48 -16.62 -12.09
CA ALA A 332 -21.74 -16.81 -11.38
C ALA A 332 -22.03 -15.67 -10.38
N HIS A 333 -21.02 -15.09 -9.79
CA HIS A 333 -21.11 -14.07 -8.73
C HIS A 333 -20.15 -12.90 -9.02
N PRO A 334 -20.42 -12.08 -10.07
CA PRO A 334 -19.49 -11.07 -10.57
C PRO A 334 -19.15 -9.97 -9.56
N ASP A 335 -20.09 -9.65 -8.66
CA ASP A 335 -19.93 -8.59 -7.65
C ASP A 335 -19.23 -9.07 -6.38
N LYS A 336 -19.01 -10.38 -6.23
CA LYS A 336 -18.39 -10.94 -5.04
C LYS A 336 -16.88 -10.96 -5.15
N SER A 337 -16.21 -10.68 -4.05
CA SER A 337 -14.76 -10.82 -3.89
C SER A 337 -14.34 -12.29 -4.02
N LEU A 338 -13.22 -12.54 -4.68
CA LEU A 338 -12.60 -13.87 -4.73
C LEU A 338 -11.12 -13.76 -4.33
N ILE A 339 -10.72 -14.59 -3.40
CA ILE A 339 -9.32 -14.77 -3.00
C ILE A 339 -9.03 -16.27 -3.10
N MET A 340 -7.89 -16.66 -3.64
CA MET A 340 -7.49 -18.06 -3.65
C MET A 340 -6.10 -18.25 -3.08
N ASN A 341 -5.96 -19.23 -2.20
CA ASN A 341 -4.71 -19.60 -1.58
C ASN A 341 -3.77 -20.30 -2.60
N ALA A 342 -2.54 -19.79 -2.71
CA ALA A 342 -1.44 -20.46 -3.40
C ALA A 342 -0.53 -21.13 -2.34
N VAL A 343 -0.93 -22.29 -1.85
CA VAL A 343 -0.22 -23.04 -0.80
C VAL A 343 1.21 -23.33 -1.23
N SER A 344 2.20 -22.79 -0.52
CA SER A 344 3.63 -22.91 -0.85
C SER A 344 3.92 -22.58 -2.32
N GLY A 345 3.20 -21.65 -2.90
CA GLY A 345 3.36 -21.22 -4.29
C GLY A 345 2.74 -22.15 -5.35
N TYR A 346 2.09 -23.26 -4.94
CA TYR A 346 1.48 -24.18 -5.89
C TYR A 346 0.27 -23.57 -6.61
N GLY A 347 0.33 -23.52 -7.93
CA GLY A 347 -0.70 -22.94 -8.78
C GLY A 347 -0.68 -21.42 -8.89
N THR A 348 0.32 -20.72 -8.33
CA THR A 348 0.42 -19.26 -8.32
C THR A 348 0.14 -18.64 -9.69
N GLU A 349 0.78 -19.14 -10.76
CA GLU A 349 0.64 -18.57 -12.11
C GLU A 349 -0.82 -18.63 -12.61
N GLN A 350 -1.51 -19.74 -12.37
CA GLN A 350 -2.90 -19.93 -12.80
C GLN A 350 -3.91 -19.20 -11.91
N ILE A 351 -3.54 -18.90 -10.67
CA ILE A 351 -4.38 -18.18 -9.71
C ILE A 351 -4.28 -16.66 -9.94
N VAL A 352 -3.06 -16.10 -9.94
CA VAL A 352 -2.87 -14.64 -9.97
C VAL A 352 -3.23 -13.99 -11.31
N ASN A 353 -3.26 -14.78 -12.39
CA ASN A 353 -3.71 -14.34 -13.71
C ASN A 353 -5.24 -14.28 -13.86
N LYS A 354 -5.98 -14.65 -12.81
CA LYS A 354 -7.44 -14.66 -12.78
C LYS A 354 -8.00 -13.42 -12.05
N ASN A 355 -9.31 -13.29 -12.05
CA ASN A 355 -9.99 -12.21 -11.37
C ASN A 355 -10.09 -12.48 -9.86
N VAL A 356 -8.93 -12.50 -9.20
CA VAL A 356 -8.80 -12.53 -7.74
C VAL A 356 -8.54 -11.12 -7.20
N ASP A 357 -8.86 -10.88 -5.95
CA ASP A 357 -8.75 -9.54 -5.37
C ASP A 357 -7.31 -9.19 -5.00
N PHE A 358 -6.54 -10.16 -4.53
CA PHE A 358 -5.11 -10.05 -4.21
C PHE A 358 -4.45 -11.43 -4.18
N CYS A 359 -3.12 -11.48 -4.18
CA CYS A 359 -2.35 -12.71 -4.05
C CYS A 359 -2.31 -13.14 -2.59
N TYR A 360 -2.91 -14.28 -2.28
CA TYR A 360 -2.86 -14.90 -0.97
C TYR A 360 -1.89 -16.08 -1.01
N ASN A 361 -0.84 -16.05 -0.20
CA ASN A 361 0.15 -17.10 -0.11
C ASN A 361 0.21 -17.64 1.31
N GLU A 362 -0.13 -18.91 1.48
CA GLU A 362 0.16 -19.65 2.69
C GLU A 362 1.61 -20.14 2.64
N VAL A 363 2.44 -19.68 3.57
CA VAL A 363 3.87 -19.92 3.58
C VAL A 363 4.23 -20.80 4.78
N TRP A 364 4.65 -22.02 4.49
CA TRP A 364 4.95 -23.02 5.51
C TRP A 364 6.39 -22.93 6.04
N GLY A 365 7.30 -22.36 5.24
CA GLY A 365 8.67 -22.07 5.65
C GLY A 365 9.49 -23.30 6.07
N ASN A 366 9.16 -24.48 5.56
CA ASN A 366 9.88 -25.73 5.83
C ASN A 366 10.90 -26.08 4.73
N GLY A 367 11.26 -25.12 3.88
CA GLY A 367 12.18 -25.29 2.76
C GLY A 367 11.59 -26.00 1.55
N ASN A 368 10.29 -26.26 1.53
CA ASN A 368 9.61 -27.10 0.53
C ASN A 368 8.48 -26.35 -0.19
N GLY A 369 8.68 -25.10 -0.59
CA GLY A 369 7.80 -24.45 -1.56
C GLY A 369 7.66 -25.31 -2.82
N TYR A 370 6.63 -25.06 -3.59
CA TYR A 370 6.41 -25.79 -4.85
C TYR A 370 7.63 -25.67 -5.76
N GLY A 371 8.08 -26.82 -6.29
CA GLY A 371 9.31 -26.91 -7.08
C GLY A 371 10.60 -26.90 -6.24
N GLY A 372 10.53 -27.00 -4.91
CA GLY A 372 11.67 -26.99 -4.00
C GLY A 372 12.20 -25.59 -3.71
N ALA A 373 11.43 -24.54 -4.01
CA ALA A 373 11.80 -23.18 -3.68
C ALA A 373 11.83 -23.00 -2.13
N PRO A 374 12.91 -22.42 -1.57
CA PRO A 374 12.97 -22.17 -0.13
C PRO A 374 11.97 -21.05 0.25
N GLU A 375 11.36 -21.18 1.45
CA GLU A 375 10.37 -20.22 1.95
C GLU A 375 10.65 -19.76 3.39
N ASP A 376 11.69 -20.25 4.01
CA ASP A 376 11.95 -20.09 5.44
C ASP A 376 12.76 -18.84 5.80
N GLN A 377 13.40 -18.20 4.82
CA GLN A 377 14.25 -17.04 5.05
C GLN A 377 13.52 -15.73 4.72
N PHE A 378 13.89 -14.63 5.37
CA PHE A 378 13.37 -13.30 5.04
C PHE A 378 13.53 -12.94 3.55
N ALA A 379 14.63 -13.37 2.92
CA ALA A 379 14.85 -13.16 1.48
C ALA A 379 13.73 -13.75 0.62
N ASN A 380 13.21 -14.91 1.00
CA ASN A 380 12.19 -15.63 0.23
C ASN A 380 10.83 -14.90 0.23
N LEU A 381 10.52 -14.12 1.28
CA LEU A 381 9.31 -13.27 1.30
C LEU A 381 9.35 -12.24 0.16
N TYR A 382 10.51 -11.69 -0.13
CA TYR A 382 10.69 -10.81 -1.29
C TYR A 382 10.47 -11.55 -2.62
N ASP A 383 11.01 -12.74 -2.75
CA ASP A 383 10.90 -13.53 -3.98
C ASP A 383 9.43 -13.87 -4.30
N ILE A 384 8.63 -14.16 -3.26
CA ILE A 384 7.18 -14.38 -3.39
C ILE A 384 6.48 -13.11 -3.86
N ILE A 385 6.73 -11.96 -3.19
CA ILE A 385 6.14 -10.67 -3.59
C ILE A 385 6.52 -10.33 -5.03
N ALA A 386 7.79 -10.44 -5.39
CA ALA A 386 8.28 -10.12 -6.73
C ALA A 386 7.68 -11.04 -7.80
N THR A 387 7.44 -12.31 -7.47
CA THR A 387 6.79 -13.27 -8.37
C THR A 387 5.33 -12.92 -8.59
N ASN A 388 4.59 -12.64 -7.52
CA ASN A 388 3.19 -12.23 -7.59
C ASN A 388 3.02 -10.92 -8.38
N ASP A 389 3.86 -9.93 -8.07
CA ASP A 389 3.88 -8.63 -8.74
C ASP A 389 4.10 -8.78 -10.26
N ARG A 390 5.09 -9.58 -10.66
CA ARG A 390 5.39 -9.87 -12.06
C ARG A 390 4.25 -10.65 -12.76
N LEU A 391 3.69 -11.66 -12.10
CA LEU A 391 2.64 -12.51 -12.69
C LEU A 391 1.30 -11.77 -12.80
N SER A 392 0.99 -10.86 -11.88
CA SER A 392 -0.24 -10.06 -11.91
C SER A 392 -0.11 -8.76 -12.71
N ASP A 393 1.01 -8.54 -13.40
CA ASP A 393 1.32 -7.26 -14.05
C ASP A 393 1.13 -6.06 -13.10
N HIS A 394 1.65 -6.18 -11.87
CA HIS A 394 1.59 -5.19 -10.80
C HIS A 394 0.17 -4.85 -10.32
N GLN A 395 -0.83 -5.71 -10.57
CA GLN A 395 -2.22 -5.43 -10.22
C GLN A 395 -2.60 -5.91 -8.81
N HIS A 396 -1.97 -6.98 -8.32
CA HIS A 396 -2.38 -7.65 -7.08
C HIS A 396 -1.32 -7.54 -5.98
N PRO A 397 -1.64 -6.89 -4.86
CA PRO A 397 -0.78 -6.91 -3.67
C PRO A 397 -0.72 -8.32 -3.06
N THR A 398 0.32 -8.59 -2.26
CA THR A 398 0.52 -9.87 -1.59
C THR A 398 0.07 -9.81 -0.13
N ALA A 399 -0.70 -10.80 0.31
CA ALA A 399 -0.98 -11.10 1.72
C ALA A 399 -0.43 -12.48 2.06
N PHE A 400 0.31 -12.57 3.16
CA PHE A 400 0.90 -13.81 3.66
C PHE A 400 0.06 -14.41 4.78
N ALA A 401 -0.34 -15.69 4.65
CA ALA A 401 -0.67 -16.52 5.79
C ALA A 401 0.62 -17.24 6.22
N ALA A 402 1.32 -16.67 7.19
CA ALA A 402 2.66 -17.10 7.57
C ALA A 402 2.72 -17.35 9.09
N TYR A 403 3.06 -18.59 9.46
CA TYR A 403 2.96 -19.05 10.84
C TYR A 403 4.28 -18.83 11.58
N ILE A 404 4.29 -17.87 12.50
CA ILE A 404 5.44 -17.63 13.40
C ILE A 404 5.27 -18.42 14.70
N ASN A 405 6.38 -18.72 15.37
CA ASN A 405 6.43 -19.50 16.61
C ASN A 405 5.75 -20.88 16.51
N TYR A 406 5.80 -21.50 15.34
CA TYR A 406 5.04 -22.70 15.02
C TYR A 406 5.37 -23.87 15.96
N ASP A 407 6.65 -24.17 16.19
CA ASP A 407 7.07 -25.28 17.07
C ASP A 407 6.69 -24.99 18.53
N LYS A 408 6.77 -23.73 18.98
CA LYS A 408 6.28 -23.33 20.29
C LYS A 408 4.78 -23.54 20.43
N ALA A 409 4.00 -23.20 19.41
CA ALA A 409 2.57 -23.40 19.34
C ALA A 409 2.21 -24.89 19.29
N ASP A 410 2.92 -25.68 18.47
CA ASP A 410 2.69 -27.11 18.29
C ASP A 410 2.96 -27.92 19.59
N ASN A 411 3.92 -27.47 20.39
CA ASN A 411 4.19 -28.02 21.73
C ASN A 411 3.22 -27.54 22.83
N GLY A 412 2.02 -27.11 22.47
CA GLY A 412 0.99 -26.62 23.39
C GLY A 412 1.32 -25.30 24.07
N GLY A 413 2.15 -24.47 23.45
CA GLY A 413 2.55 -23.18 24.02
C GLY A 413 3.55 -23.33 25.16
N SER A 414 4.54 -24.22 25.02
CA SER A 414 5.57 -24.44 26.04
C SER A 414 6.20 -23.15 26.55
N GLY A 415 6.55 -23.11 27.83
CA GLY A 415 7.14 -21.93 28.47
C GLY A 415 6.13 -20.92 28.97
N ASP A 416 6.21 -19.68 28.49
CA ASP A 416 5.34 -18.59 28.93
C ASP A 416 3.97 -18.53 28.25
N HIS A 417 3.70 -19.42 27.30
CA HIS A 417 2.47 -19.46 26.48
C HIS A 417 2.19 -18.14 25.71
N MET A 418 3.22 -17.34 25.45
CA MET A 418 3.10 -16.07 24.75
C MET A 418 3.76 -16.13 23.37
N VAL A 419 3.20 -15.41 22.43
CA VAL A 419 3.89 -15.12 21.16
C VAL A 419 5.15 -14.31 21.45
N ASN A 420 6.25 -14.65 20.82
CA ASN A 420 7.50 -13.91 20.95
C ASN A 420 7.38 -12.53 20.29
N THR A 421 7.28 -11.49 21.10
CA THR A 421 7.12 -10.10 20.62
C THR A 421 8.22 -9.69 19.64
N PRO A 422 9.53 -9.90 19.91
CA PRO A 422 10.58 -9.58 18.94
C PRO A 422 10.46 -10.35 17.62
N GLY A 423 10.07 -11.62 17.66
CA GLY A 423 9.87 -12.43 16.44
C GLY A 423 8.75 -11.86 15.55
N ALA A 424 7.59 -11.59 16.16
CA ALA A 424 6.43 -11.01 15.46
C ALA A 424 6.77 -9.66 14.81
N LEU A 425 7.26 -8.70 15.59
CA LEU A 425 7.56 -7.36 15.11
C LEU A 425 8.66 -7.34 14.04
N PHE A 426 9.65 -8.23 14.15
CA PHE A 426 10.70 -8.32 13.15
C PHE A 426 10.17 -8.84 11.81
N THR A 427 9.29 -9.85 11.86
CA THR A 427 8.67 -10.41 10.67
C THR A 427 7.75 -9.40 9.99
N ASP A 428 6.93 -8.69 10.76
CA ASP A 428 6.07 -7.63 10.22
C ASP A 428 6.86 -6.45 9.68
N ALA A 429 7.94 -6.03 10.36
CA ALA A 429 8.82 -4.98 9.85
C ALA A 429 9.35 -5.30 8.44
N VAL A 430 9.75 -6.55 8.21
CA VAL A 430 10.25 -6.99 6.90
C VAL A 430 9.11 -7.11 5.89
N MET A 431 8.01 -7.79 6.22
CA MET A 431 6.87 -7.97 5.31
C MET A 431 6.29 -6.63 4.87
N PHE A 432 6.08 -5.70 5.80
CA PHE A 432 5.50 -4.40 5.52
C PHE A 432 6.47 -3.49 4.74
N ALA A 433 7.74 -3.49 5.08
CA ALA A 433 8.77 -2.77 4.31
C ALA A 433 8.85 -3.26 2.86
N LEU A 434 8.69 -4.55 2.61
CA LEU A 434 8.65 -5.14 1.27
C LEU A 434 7.34 -4.84 0.52
N GLY A 435 6.29 -4.40 1.22
CA GLY A 435 4.99 -4.05 0.64
C GLY A 435 3.94 -5.16 0.72
N GLY A 436 4.21 -6.24 1.44
CA GLY A 436 3.24 -7.28 1.78
C GLY A 436 2.35 -6.88 2.96
N SER A 437 1.36 -7.72 3.24
CA SER A 437 0.59 -7.72 4.49
C SER A 437 0.59 -9.13 5.09
N HIS A 438 0.35 -9.21 6.40
CA HIS A 438 0.37 -10.46 7.14
C HIS A 438 -1.04 -10.80 7.63
N LEU A 439 -1.52 -12.00 7.32
CA LEU A 439 -2.73 -12.58 7.93
C LEU A 439 -2.32 -13.20 9.26
N GLU A 440 -2.36 -12.40 10.30
CA GLU A 440 -1.94 -12.83 11.64
C GLU A 440 -2.99 -12.51 12.71
N MET A 441 -3.86 -11.52 12.44
CA MET A 441 -4.80 -10.99 13.41
C MET A 441 -6.23 -11.48 13.15
N GLY A 442 -6.87 -11.90 14.22
CA GLY A 442 -8.23 -12.38 14.19
C GLY A 442 -8.90 -12.28 15.57
N ASP A 443 -9.74 -13.24 15.90
CA ASP A 443 -10.23 -13.49 17.25
C ASP A 443 -9.09 -13.88 18.23
N HIS A 444 -7.94 -14.26 17.68
CA HIS A 444 -6.64 -14.42 18.33
C HIS A 444 -5.50 -14.20 17.33
N MET A 445 -4.23 -14.35 17.74
CA MET A 445 -3.10 -14.29 16.82
C MET A 445 -2.83 -15.66 16.19
N LEU A 446 -2.66 -15.69 14.85
CA LEU A 446 -2.45 -16.90 14.09
C LEU A 446 -1.00 -17.41 14.24
N THR A 447 -0.83 -18.60 14.81
CA THR A 447 0.49 -19.23 15.01
C THR A 447 0.63 -20.60 14.37
N ARG A 448 -0.48 -21.19 13.87
CA ARG A 448 -0.50 -22.46 13.16
C ARG A 448 -1.70 -22.59 12.22
N GLU A 449 -1.63 -23.58 11.32
CA GLU A 449 -2.56 -23.79 10.19
C GLU A 449 -4.00 -24.14 10.59
N TYR A 450 -4.19 -24.72 11.76
CA TYR A 450 -5.52 -24.92 12.29
C TYR A 450 -5.97 -23.65 13.02
N PHE A 451 -6.60 -22.76 12.31
CA PHE A 451 -7.00 -21.43 12.78
C PHE A 451 -7.75 -21.41 14.12
N PRO A 452 -8.66 -22.38 14.42
CA PRO A 452 -9.29 -22.44 15.75
C PRO A 452 -8.33 -22.68 16.92
N ALA A 453 -7.10 -23.16 16.65
CA ALA A 453 -6.14 -23.40 17.72
C ALA A 453 -5.41 -22.11 18.11
N ALA A 454 -5.58 -21.68 19.37
CA ALA A 454 -4.97 -20.48 19.94
C ALA A 454 -4.07 -20.84 21.15
N PRO A 455 -2.97 -21.63 20.97
CA PRO A 455 -2.15 -22.06 22.10
C PRO A 455 -1.26 -20.97 22.67
N LEU A 456 -1.05 -19.86 21.95
CA LEU A 456 -0.23 -18.74 22.37
C LEU A 456 -1.07 -17.45 22.47
N ALA A 457 -0.87 -16.70 23.56
CA ALA A 457 -1.50 -15.40 23.77
C ALA A 457 -0.57 -14.25 23.34
N MET A 458 -1.13 -13.09 23.10
CA MET A 458 -0.36 -11.85 22.88
C MET A 458 -0.14 -11.11 24.20
N SER A 459 1.09 -10.68 24.46
CA SER A 459 1.38 -9.74 25.55
C SER A 459 0.76 -8.36 25.26
N ASP A 460 0.56 -7.56 26.28
CA ASP A 460 0.10 -6.16 26.12
C ASP A 460 1.14 -5.30 25.36
N GLU A 461 2.43 -5.62 25.51
CA GLU A 461 3.51 -5.01 24.72
C GLU A 461 3.30 -5.29 23.22
N LEU A 462 3.06 -6.55 22.84
CA LEU A 462 2.83 -6.94 21.45
C LEU A 462 1.56 -6.27 20.90
N LYS A 463 0.44 -6.34 21.62
CA LYS A 463 -0.82 -5.69 21.21
C LYS A 463 -0.64 -4.20 20.94
N THR A 464 0.07 -3.50 21.82
CA THR A 464 0.34 -2.07 21.68
C THR A 464 1.29 -1.78 20.51
N ALA A 465 2.29 -2.63 20.28
CA ALA A 465 3.22 -2.48 19.16
C ALA A 465 2.54 -2.73 17.82
N LEU A 466 1.69 -3.77 17.72
CA LEU A 466 0.93 -4.07 16.49
C LEU A 466 0.03 -2.91 16.09
N VAL A 467 -0.63 -2.23 17.04
CA VAL A 467 -1.40 -1.02 16.74
C VAL A 467 -0.54 0.02 16.00
N ARG A 468 0.71 0.26 16.44
CA ARG A 468 1.62 1.21 15.77
C ARG A 468 2.08 0.71 14.40
N TYR A 469 2.31 -0.59 14.26
CA TYR A 469 2.71 -1.21 12.99
C TYR A 469 1.59 -1.13 11.94
N TYR A 470 0.36 -1.39 12.34
CA TYR A 470 -0.80 -1.29 11.45
C TYR A 470 -1.21 0.15 11.15
N ASP A 471 -1.07 1.08 12.11
CA ASP A 471 -1.16 2.52 11.83
C ASP A 471 -0.11 2.92 10.77
N PHE A 472 1.12 2.44 10.92
CA PHE A 472 2.21 2.73 9.98
C PHE A 472 1.94 2.15 8.60
N LEU A 473 1.56 0.87 8.53
CA LEU A 473 1.19 0.20 7.27
C LEU A 473 0.08 0.94 6.53
N THR A 474 -0.89 1.48 7.26
CA THR A 474 -2.05 2.19 6.72
C THR A 474 -1.71 3.62 6.32
N ALA A 475 -1.10 4.39 7.21
CA ALA A 475 -0.77 5.79 6.95
C ALA A 475 0.22 5.96 5.78
N TYR A 476 1.15 5.02 5.64
CA TYR A 476 2.20 5.05 4.63
C TYR A 476 2.00 4.05 3.50
N GLN A 477 0.78 3.52 3.30
CA GLN A 477 0.46 2.53 2.26
C GLN A 477 0.91 2.96 0.85
N ASN A 478 0.89 4.27 0.55
CA ASN A 478 1.33 4.81 -0.74
C ASN A 478 2.85 4.69 -0.96
N TRP A 479 3.65 4.69 0.10
CA TRP A 479 5.12 4.52 0.02
C TRP A 479 5.54 3.06 0.18
N LEU A 480 4.72 2.24 0.82
CA LEU A 480 5.03 0.84 1.14
C LEU A 480 4.51 -0.12 0.06
N ARG A 481 3.31 0.11 -0.46
CA ARG A 481 2.51 -0.85 -1.24
C ARG A 481 2.11 -0.34 -2.61
N GLY A 482 2.80 0.64 -3.13
CA GLY A 482 2.52 1.21 -4.43
C GLY A 482 2.89 0.29 -5.59
N VAL A 483 2.13 0.37 -6.68
CA VAL A 483 2.33 -0.42 -7.93
C VAL A 483 3.70 -0.20 -8.55
N SER A 484 4.32 0.93 -8.32
CA SER A 484 5.66 1.24 -8.78
C SER A 484 6.76 0.68 -7.90
N SER A 485 6.46 -0.27 -7.03
CA SER A 485 7.49 -1.07 -6.34
C SER A 485 8.26 -1.93 -7.34
N LYS A 486 8.62 -1.33 -8.48
CA LYS A 486 9.64 -1.88 -9.36
C LYS A 486 10.81 -2.23 -8.47
N ALA A 487 11.12 -3.48 -8.47
CA ALA A 487 12.12 -4.22 -7.72
C ALA A 487 12.95 -3.34 -6.80
N ALA A 488 12.88 -3.65 -5.50
CA ALA A 488 13.77 -3.02 -4.52
C ALA A 488 15.17 -2.96 -5.11
N TYR A 489 15.66 -1.77 -5.42
CA TYR A 489 17.03 -1.62 -5.92
C TYR A 489 18.00 -1.48 -4.73
N SER A 490 19.24 -1.88 -4.93
CA SER A 490 20.29 -1.65 -3.93
C SER A 490 20.54 -0.16 -3.78
N ALA A 491 20.22 0.39 -2.61
CA ALA A 491 20.68 1.71 -2.24
C ALA A 491 22.14 1.62 -1.77
N HIS A 492 23.01 2.43 -2.36
CA HIS A 492 24.39 2.56 -1.85
C HIS A 492 24.36 3.40 -0.57
N VAL A 493 24.25 2.71 0.56
CA VAL A 493 24.15 3.30 1.89
C VAL A 493 25.36 2.92 2.71
N SER A 494 25.92 3.88 3.43
CA SER A 494 26.87 3.64 4.50
C SER A 494 26.42 4.31 5.80
N VAL A 495 26.74 3.68 6.93
CA VAL A 495 26.45 4.20 8.27
C VAL A 495 27.73 4.11 9.08
N ASN A 496 28.22 5.24 9.57
CA ASN A 496 29.49 5.30 10.27
C ASN A 496 29.51 4.33 11.48
N GLY A 497 30.56 3.54 11.58
CA GLY A 497 30.77 2.57 12.66
C GLY A 497 29.83 1.34 12.61
N ASN A 498 29.07 1.12 11.51
CA ASN A 498 28.18 -0.02 11.37
C ASN A 498 28.40 -0.78 10.06
N THR A 499 28.20 -2.08 10.11
CA THR A 499 28.14 -2.91 8.90
C THR A 499 26.78 -2.72 8.24
N VAL A 500 26.79 -2.24 7.00
CA VAL A 500 25.58 -2.08 6.16
C VAL A 500 25.65 -3.01 4.99
N LYS A 501 24.56 -3.68 4.69
CA LYS A 501 24.40 -4.57 3.55
C LYS A 501 23.13 -4.22 2.77
N ALA A 502 23.24 -4.31 1.45
CA ALA A 502 22.06 -4.27 0.61
C ALA A 502 21.25 -5.56 0.73
N TRP A 503 19.93 -5.48 0.44
CA TRP A 503 19.11 -6.68 0.30
C TRP A 503 19.69 -7.68 -0.72
N PRO A 504 19.67 -9.00 -0.51
CA PRO A 504 18.98 -9.74 0.55
C PRO A 504 19.68 -9.62 1.93
N PRO A 505 18.95 -9.90 3.03
CA PRO A 505 19.47 -9.70 4.37
C PRO A 505 20.68 -10.57 4.68
N GLN A 506 21.60 -10.00 5.45
CA GLN A 506 22.78 -10.68 5.98
C GLN A 506 22.83 -10.51 7.48
N ALA A 507 23.22 -11.57 8.17
CA ALA A 507 23.36 -11.60 9.62
C ALA A 507 24.30 -10.49 10.13
N ASN A 508 24.04 -10.00 11.33
CA ASN A 508 24.88 -9.02 12.03
C ASN A 508 25.13 -7.73 11.26
N SER A 509 24.15 -7.24 10.49
CA SER A 509 24.24 -6.02 9.71
C SER A 509 22.99 -5.15 9.80
N ILE A 510 23.10 -3.88 9.44
CA ILE A 510 21.95 -3.08 9.01
C ILE A 510 21.69 -3.43 7.56
N VAL A 511 20.47 -3.83 7.24
CA VAL A 511 20.07 -4.17 5.86
C VAL A 511 19.28 -3.03 5.26
N THR A 512 19.60 -2.68 4.02
CA THR A 512 18.92 -1.59 3.31
C THR A 512 18.47 -2.01 1.93
N PHE A 513 17.35 -1.45 1.50
CA PHE A 513 16.88 -1.48 0.12
C PHE A 513 16.05 -0.22 -0.16
N ALA A 514 15.85 0.10 -1.43
CA ALA A 514 15.11 1.28 -1.82
C ALA A 514 14.05 0.97 -2.87
N LYS A 515 12.98 1.75 -2.85
CA LYS A 515 11.91 1.79 -3.85
C LYS A 515 11.79 3.20 -4.39
N THR A 516 11.41 3.35 -5.65
CA THR A 516 11.02 4.65 -6.20
C THR A 516 9.49 4.74 -6.23
N VAL A 517 8.96 5.78 -5.62
CA VAL A 517 7.52 6.05 -5.52
C VAL A 517 7.28 7.48 -6.00
N GLY A 518 6.72 7.63 -7.20
CA GLY A 518 6.54 8.93 -7.81
C GLY A 518 7.86 9.71 -7.91
N ASN A 519 7.90 10.89 -7.30
CA ASN A 519 9.10 11.74 -7.26
C ASN A 519 9.96 11.52 -6.01
N SER A 520 9.80 10.39 -5.32
CA SER A 520 10.53 10.09 -4.09
C SER A 520 11.29 8.77 -4.20
N ASP A 521 12.41 8.68 -3.53
CA ASP A 521 13.06 7.41 -3.23
C ASP A 521 12.85 7.09 -1.75
N VAL A 522 12.36 5.88 -1.50
CA VAL A 522 12.04 5.36 -0.17
C VAL A 522 13.10 4.33 0.20
N VAL A 523 13.93 4.63 1.18
CA VAL A 523 15.00 3.74 1.65
C VAL A 523 14.59 3.13 2.99
N HIS A 524 14.53 1.81 3.03
CA HIS A 524 14.24 1.07 4.25
C HIS A 524 15.53 0.66 4.95
N PHE A 525 15.58 0.86 6.25
CA PHE A 525 16.63 0.41 7.17
C PHE A 525 16.03 -0.66 8.08
N LEU A 526 16.57 -1.87 8.03
CA LEU A 526 16.19 -3.01 8.86
C LEU A 526 17.34 -3.43 9.74
N ASN A 527 17.13 -3.61 11.04
CA ASN A 527 18.18 -3.81 12.01
C ASN A 527 18.46 -5.30 12.29
N PHE A 528 19.27 -5.91 11.44
CA PHE A 528 19.79 -7.26 11.65
C PHE A 528 21.12 -7.30 12.42
N SER A 529 21.52 -6.21 13.08
CA SER A 529 22.90 -6.05 13.59
C SER A 529 23.30 -6.99 14.72
N ASN A 530 22.34 -7.63 15.38
CA ASN A 530 22.58 -8.61 16.45
C ASN A 530 21.78 -9.90 16.25
N THR A 531 21.50 -10.27 15.02
CA THR A 531 20.85 -11.54 14.69
C THR A 531 21.72 -12.36 13.75
N SER A 532 21.85 -13.64 14.05
CA SER A 532 22.50 -14.64 13.20
C SER A 532 21.49 -15.50 12.43
N ASP A 533 20.25 -15.55 12.88
CA ASP A 533 19.17 -16.28 12.26
C ASP A 533 18.39 -15.37 11.30
N LEU A 534 18.32 -15.79 10.03
CA LEU A 534 17.59 -15.09 8.96
C LEU A 534 16.25 -15.74 8.62
N SER A 535 15.82 -16.76 9.39
CA SER A 535 14.48 -17.33 9.28
C SER A 535 13.42 -16.35 9.82
N TRP A 536 12.37 -16.10 9.05
CA TRP A 536 11.27 -15.24 9.51
C TRP A 536 10.38 -15.94 10.57
N ARG A 537 10.39 -17.27 10.64
CA ARG A 537 9.45 -18.07 11.43
C ARG A 537 9.63 -17.96 12.95
N ASP A 538 10.86 -17.75 13.43
CA ASP A 538 11.17 -17.81 14.88
C ASP A 538 10.47 -19.01 15.57
N LEU A 539 10.66 -20.21 15.02
CA LEU A 539 9.89 -21.43 15.33
C LEU A 539 9.65 -21.66 16.81
N ASN A 540 10.69 -21.48 17.63
CA ASN A 540 10.65 -21.71 19.07
C ASN A 540 10.39 -20.44 19.90
N GLY A 541 10.15 -19.30 19.27
CA GLY A 541 9.90 -18.05 19.97
C GLY A 541 11.10 -17.54 20.77
N THR A 542 12.31 -17.58 20.19
CA THR A 542 13.56 -17.27 20.86
C THR A 542 14.28 -16.03 20.32
N ARG A 543 13.74 -15.40 19.30
CA ARG A 543 14.32 -14.17 18.70
C ARG A 543 14.45 -13.08 19.73
N GLN A 544 15.62 -12.47 19.77
CA GLN A 544 15.90 -11.37 20.67
C GLN A 544 15.55 -10.03 20.04
N LYS A 545 15.16 -9.08 20.88
CA LYS A 545 14.93 -7.71 20.47
C LYS A 545 16.22 -7.11 19.89
N PRO A 546 16.20 -6.44 18.73
CA PRO A 546 17.37 -5.76 18.19
C PRO A 546 17.87 -4.68 19.14
N THR A 547 19.18 -4.51 19.22
CA THR A 547 19.77 -3.37 19.96
C THR A 547 19.47 -2.08 19.23
N ARG A 548 18.69 -1.21 19.84
CA ARG A 548 18.35 0.10 19.29
C ARG A 548 19.62 0.92 19.06
N LYS A 549 19.72 1.50 17.89
CA LYS A 549 20.78 2.41 17.49
C LYS A 549 20.23 3.83 17.41
N ASN A 550 21.02 4.83 17.82
CA ASN A 550 20.59 6.23 17.82
C ASN A 550 21.66 7.11 17.16
N ASN A 551 21.23 8.23 16.58
CA ASN A 551 22.08 9.26 15.97
C ASN A 551 23.10 8.69 14.98
N LEU A 552 22.60 7.87 14.05
CA LEU A 552 23.43 7.23 13.04
C LEU A 552 23.82 8.23 11.94
N ALA A 553 25.11 8.48 11.74
CA ALA A 553 25.59 9.26 10.61
C ALA A 553 25.48 8.42 9.34
N VAL A 554 24.58 8.81 8.46
CA VAL A 554 24.21 8.08 7.23
C VAL A 554 24.70 8.84 6.00
N THR A 555 25.22 8.10 5.04
CA THR A 555 25.52 8.60 3.69
C THR A 555 24.81 7.73 2.67
N ILE A 556 24.08 8.35 1.74
CA ILE A 556 23.41 7.69 0.62
C ILE A 556 23.96 8.24 -0.70
N GLN A 557 24.30 7.37 -1.65
CA GLN A 557 24.59 7.76 -3.02
C GLN A 557 23.26 7.82 -3.81
N THR A 558 22.93 8.99 -4.35
CA THR A 558 21.73 9.18 -5.15
C THR A 558 21.98 10.18 -6.28
N ASN A 559 21.40 9.88 -7.45
CA ASN A 559 21.39 10.83 -8.59
C ASN A 559 20.20 11.80 -8.50
N ARG A 560 19.32 11.62 -7.52
CA ARG A 560 18.17 12.51 -7.28
C ARG A 560 18.65 13.78 -6.61
N LYS A 561 18.23 14.93 -7.14
CA LYS A 561 18.36 16.20 -6.41
C LYS A 561 17.26 16.24 -5.34
N VAL A 562 17.68 16.05 -4.09
CA VAL A 562 16.76 15.98 -2.94
C VAL A 562 16.37 17.39 -2.52
N SER A 563 15.06 17.62 -2.39
CA SER A 563 14.51 18.88 -1.88
C SER A 563 14.02 18.78 -0.44
N LYS A 564 13.64 17.56 -0.02
CA LYS A 564 13.14 17.29 1.32
C LYS A 564 13.54 15.89 1.74
N LEU A 565 13.95 15.75 3.00
CA LEU A 565 14.28 14.47 3.62
C LEU A 565 13.45 14.32 4.88
N TRP A 566 12.80 13.17 5.03
CA TRP A 566 12.06 12.85 6.24
C TRP A 566 12.13 11.37 6.57
N VAL A 567 11.87 11.06 7.84
CA VAL A 567 11.83 9.69 8.34
C VAL A 567 10.55 9.43 9.09
N ALA A 568 10.14 8.17 9.11
CA ALA A 568 9.10 7.65 9.97
C ALA A 568 9.41 6.19 10.34
N SER A 569 8.99 5.78 11.54
CA SER A 569 9.21 4.42 12.04
C SER A 569 8.08 4.03 12.99
N PRO A 570 7.51 2.82 12.90
CA PRO A 570 6.53 2.34 13.88
C PRO A 570 7.14 2.19 15.28
N ASP A 571 8.48 2.05 15.36
CA ASP A 571 9.24 1.89 16.59
C ASP A 571 9.54 3.24 17.30
N SER A 572 9.26 4.37 16.63
CA SER A 572 9.58 5.70 17.13
C SER A 572 8.45 6.67 16.89
N HIS A 573 8.07 7.42 17.93
CA HIS A 573 7.03 8.46 17.90
C HIS A 573 5.70 8.01 17.29
N ALA A 574 5.38 6.70 17.45
CA ALA A 574 4.18 6.07 16.90
C ALA A 574 3.99 6.34 15.38
N GLY A 575 5.06 6.32 14.62
CA GLY A 575 5.03 6.54 13.18
C GLY A 575 4.97 8.00 12.73
N ALA A 576 4.99 8.97 13.64
CA ALA A 576 4.98 10.40 13.29
C ALA A 576 6.18 10.78 12.40
N VAL A 577 5.93 11.67 11.44
CA VAL A 577 6.96 12.16 10.53
C VAL A 577 7.94 13.06 11.25
N GLN A 578 9.22 12.83 11.02
CA GLN A 578 10.28 13.75 11.40
C GLN A 578 11.04 14.21 10.14
N GLU A 579 11.01 15.50 9.86
CA GLU A 579 11.84 16.08 8.81
C GLU A 579 13.28 16.18 9.28
N LEU A 580 14.23 15.91 8.39
CA LEU A 580 15.67 15.91 8.72
C LEU A 580 16.41 16.98 7.93
N SER A 581 17.37 17.62 8.61
CA SER A 581 18.40 18.40 7.94
C SER A 581 19.37 17.44 7.23
N PHE A 582 19.82 17.81 6.05
CA PHE A 582 20.76 17.03 5.25
C PHE A 582 21.70 17.95 4.47
N GLU A 583 22.81 17.39 4.04
CA GLU A 583 23.73 18.00 3.09
C GLU A 583 23.82 17.13 1.84
N GLN A 584 23.77 17.73 0.67
CA GLN A 584 23.97 17.02 -0.60
C GLN A 584 25.09 17.68 -1.41
N ILE A 585 26.17 16.96 -1.61
CA ILE A 585 27.32 17.38 -2.43
C ILE A 585 27.42 16.40 -3.62
N GLY A 586 27.10 16.88 -4.80
CA GLY A 586 26.99 16.03 -5.99
C GLY A 586 25.96 14.91 -5.77
N ASN A 587 26.40 13.67 -5.90
CA ASN A 587 25.55 12.48 -5.72
C ASN A 587 25.57 11.94 -4.28
N GLN A 588 26.26 12.61 -3.34
CA GLN A 588 26.39 12.16 -1.95
C GLN A 588 25.45 12.98 -1.06
N LEU A 589 24.48 12.30 -0.45
CA LEU A 589 23.55 12.82 0.54
C LEU A 589 23.98 12.35 1.94
N THR A 590 24.15 13.29 2.89
CA THR A 590 24.50 12.98 4.28
C THR A 590 23.50 13.54 5.26
N PHE A 591 23.18 12.77 6.30
CA PHE A 591 22.26 13.17 7.36
C PHE A 591 22.44 12.33 8.62
N THR A 592 21.79 12.71 9.72
CA THR A 592 21.72 11.90 10.94
C THR A 592 20.37 11.21 11.01
N LEU A 593 20.38 9.86 11.02
CA LEU A 593 19.19 9.06 11.28
C LEU A 593 18.96 9.01 12.81
N PRO A 594 17.82 9.50 13.32
CA PRO A 594 17.63 9.66 14.77
C PRO A 594 17.66 8.35 15.54
N SER A 595 16.99 7.32 15.02
CA SER A 595 16.93 6.00 15.65
C SER A 595 16.62 4.89 14.65
N LEU A 596 17.08 3.68 15.00
CA LEU A 596 16.75 2.43 14.31
C LEU A 596 16.60 1.32 15.36
N GLU A 597 15.38 0.80 15.54
CA GLU A 597 15.13 -0.35 16.42
C GLU A 597 14.90 -1.61 15.57
N TYR A 598 13.73 -1.85 15.02
CA TYR A 598 13.50 -2.91 14.03
C TYR A 598 13.56 -2.35 12.61
N TRP A 599 12.83 -1.26 12.35
CA TRP A 599 12.61 -0.72 11.03
C TRP A 599 12.44 0.80 11.01
N THR A 600 13.10 1.45 10.10
CA THR A 600 12.91 2.88 9.80
C THR A 600 12.84 3.09 8.30
N MET A 601 11.87 3.89 7.88
CA MET A 601 11.67 4.33 6.50
C MET A 601 12.21 5.76 6.36
N VAL A 602 13.11 5.95 5.41
CA VAL A 602 13.67 7.26 5.02
C VAL A 602 13.14 7.62 3.64
N VAL A 603 12.56 8.79 3.49
CA VAL A 603 12.01 9.25 2.21
C VAL A 603 12.78 10.48 1.74
N MET A 604 13.38 10.36 0.56
CA MET A 604 14.07 11.43 -0.16
C MET A 604 13.15 11.96 -1.25
N GLU A 605 12.49 13.08 -1.00
CA GLU A 605 11.66 13.74 -2.02
C GLU A 605 12.55 14.53 -2.98
N GLY A 606 12.38 14.32 -4.28
CA GLY A 606 13.07 15.09 -5.31
C GLY A 606 12.53 16.50 -5.43
N GLU A 607 13.20 17.35 -6.20
CA GLU A 607 12.63 18.64 -6.57
C GLU A 607 11.28 18.44 -7.25
N SER A 608 10.29 19.17 -6.79
CA SER A 608 8.97 19.15 -7.41
C SER A 608 9.09 19.56 -8.87
N GLN A 609 8.54 18.78 -9.77
CA GLN A 609 8.44 19.09 -11.19
C GLN A 609 6.95 19.13 -11.53
N ILE A 610 6.48 20.26 -12.02
CA ILE A 610 5.08 20.39 -12.44
C ILE A 610 4.95 20.05 -13.92
N TYR A 611 3.93 19.29 -14.25
CA TYR A 611 3.57 18.87 -15.60
C TYR A 611 2.18 19.34 -15.97
N LEU A 612 2.01 19.74 -17.22
CA LEU A 612 0.73 20.10 -17.83
C LEU A 612 0.21 18.91 -18.63
N THR A 613 -1.06 18.54 -18.42
CA THR A 613 -1.73 17.44 -19.12
C THR A 613 -3.18 17.79 -19.42
N GLY A 614 -3.79 17.13 -20.38
CA GLY A 614 -5.19 17.32 -20.74
C GLY A 614 -5.47 17.33 -22.23
N GLU A 615 -6.74 17.49 -22.59
CA GLU A 615 -7.24 17.58 -23.98
C GLU A 615 -6.54 18.74 -24.74
N ALA A 616 -6.33 19.87 -24.05
CA ALA A 616 -5.75 21.06 -24.64
C ALA A 616 -4.32 20.87 -25.17
N VAL A 617 -3.60 19.86 -24.68
CA VAL A 617 -2.20 19.55 -25.04
C VAL A 617 -2.04 18.12 -25.58
N LYS A 618 -3.14 17.44 -25.85
CA LYS A 618 -3.13 16.06 -26.35
C LYS A 618 -2.35 15.92 -27.64
N LYS A 619 -1.44 14.94 -27.67
CA LYS A 619 -0.71 14.52 -28.88
C LYS A 619 -1.47 13.44 -29.62
N ASP A 620 -1.32 13.41 -30.93
CA ASP A 620 -1.91 12.37 -31.79
C ASP A 620 -1.36 10.99 -31.43
N GLY A 621 -2.28 10.01 -31.31
CA GLY A 621 -1.94 8.63 -30.93
C GLY A 621 -1.90 8.36 -29.42
N TYR A 622 -2.10 9.36 -28.55
CA TYR A 622 -2.08 9.21 -27.09
C TYR A 622 -3.42 9.63 -26.47
N GLY A 623 -3.68 9.15 -25.25
CA GLY A 623 -4.81 9.61 -24.44
C GLY A 623 -4.65 11.07 -24.00
N ALA A 624 -5.75 11.76 -23.75
CA ALA A 624 -5.73 13.18 -23.36
C ALA A 624 -4.95 13.44 -22.06
N TYR A 625 -5.03 12.49 -21.13
CA TYR A 625 -4.39 12.57 -19.81
C TYR A 625 -3.27 11.52 -19.65
N ASP A 626 -2.61 11.15 -20.75
CA ASP A 626 -1.44 10.29 -20.72
C ASP A 626 -0.25 11.05 -20.12
N LEU A 627 0.08 10.75 -18.86
CA LEU A 627 1.16 11.44 -18.14
C LEU A 627 2.55 11.18 -18.72
N SER A 628 2.75 10.13 -19.53
CA SER A 628 4.01 9.92 -20.24
C SER A 628 4.30 11.05 -21.22
N GLN A 629 3.24 11.71 -21.74
CA GLN A 629 3.29 12.82 -22.69
C GLN A 629 3.10 14.19 -22.04
N ALA A 630 2.90 14.26 -20.71
CA ALA A 630 2.69 15.52 -20.00
C ALA A 630 3.89 16.48 -20.18
N ILE A 631 3.59 17.76 -20.36
CA ILE A 631 4.58 18.79 -20.66
C ILE A 631 5.17 19.34 -19.36
N PRO A 632 6.49 19.26 -19.13
CA PRO A 632 7.10 19.80 -17.92
C PRO A 632 7.11 21.34 -17.95
N LEU A 633 6.83 21.97 -16.80
CA LEU A 633 7.03 23.38 -16.58
C LEU A 633 8.44 23.63 -16.03
N ASN A 634 9.08 24.70 -16.46
CA ASN A 634 10.40 25.10 -15.96
C ASN A 634 10.27 25.78 -14.59
N LYS A 635 11.02 25.34 -13.62
CA LYS A 635 11.09 25.98 -12.30
C LYS A 635 11.82 27.32 -12.42
N ALA A 636 11.20 28.41 -11.97
CA ALA A 636 11.82 29.73 -11.93
C ALA A 636 12.82 29.82 -10.75
N SER A 637 13.80 30.70 -10.85
CA SER A 637 14.72 30.97 -9.75
C SER A 637 13.98 31.65 -8.59
N GLY A 638 14.00 30.99 -7.42
CA GLY A 638 13.34 31.45 -6.20
C GLY A 638 11.89 30.97 -6.05
N GLY A 639 11.59 30.35 -4.91
CA GLY A 639 10.26 29.86 -4.56
C GLY A 639 9.77 28.65 -5.37
N ASN A 640 8.53 28.26 -5.15
CA ASN A 640 7.85 27.16 -5.87
C ASN A 640 7.05 27.71 -7.06
N VAL A 641 7.74 28.46 -7.94
CA VAL A 641 7.15 29.05 -9.15
C VAL A 641 7.59 28.28 -10.39
N TYR A 642 6.64 27.87 -11.21
CA TYR A 642 6.86 27.08 -12.42
C TYR A 642 6.26 27.82 -13.62
N LYS A 643 6.96 27.81 -14.76
CA LYS A 643 6.56 28.54 -15.96
C LYS A 643 6.72 27.69 -17.21
N THR A 644 5.83 27.90 -18.17
CA THR A 644 5.98 27.34 -19.52
C THR A 644 5.25 28.25 -20.52
N THR A 645 5.75 28.27 -21.75
CA THR A 645 5.00 28.80 -22.89
C THR A 645 4.61 27.62 -23.75
N VAL A 646 3.31 27.40 -23.95
CA VAL A 646 2.78 26.21 -24.60
C VAL A 646 1.59 26.54 -25.48
N TYR A 647 1.41 25.79 -26.56
CA TYR A 647 0.21 25.87 -27.40
C TYR A 647 -0.93 25.08 -26.70
N LEU A 648 -2.06 25.77 -26.49
CA LEU A 648 -3.30 25.19 -25.97
C LEU A 648 -4.38 25.21 -27.07
N LYS A 649 -5.13 24.13 -27.19
CA LYS A 649 -6.35 24.09 -28.01
C LYS A 649 -7.47 24.80 -27.26
N GLY A 650 -8.18 25.70 -27.95
CA GLY A 650 -9.27 26.46 -27.35
C GLY A 650 -10.46 25.57 -26.96
N ASN A 651 -11.09 25.92 -25.84
CA ASN A 651 -12.22 25.20 -25.22
C ASN A 651 -11.92 23.75 -24.81
N GLU A 652 -10.67 23.30 -24.90
CA GLU A 652 -10.24 21.99 -24.44
C GLU A 652 -9.68 22.07 -23.02
N LEU A 653 -9.87 21.00 -22.24
CA LEU A 653 -9.58 20.96 -20.81
C LEU A 653 -8.13 20.60 -20.52
N PHE A 654 -7.56 21.20 -19.46
CA PHE A 654 -6.23 20.87 -18.95
C PHE A 654 -6.14 21.02 -17.43
N LYS A 655 -5.16 20.34 -16.84
CA LYS A 655 -4.77 20.45 -15.44
C LYS A 655 -3.27 20.20 -15.28
N PHE A 656 -2.79 20.24 -14.04
CA PHE A 656 -1.38 20.02 -13.75
C PHE A 656 -1.20 18.87 -12.76
N THR A 657 0.00 18.27 -12.78
CA THR A 657 0.41 17.23 -11.84
C THR A 657 1.84 17.47 -11.38
N ASP A 658 2.22 16.95 -10.21
CA ASP A 658 3.59 16.99 -9.70
C ASP A 658 4.38 15.71 -10.00
N GLY A 659 3.84 14.85 -10.84
CA GLY A 659 4.47 13.60 -11.27
C GLY A 659 3.86 13.06 -12.54
N ARG A 660 4.43 11.95 -13.05
CA ARG A 660 4.01 11.27 -14.27
C ARG A 660 3.31 9.94 -14.02
N ASP A 661 2.78 9.74 -12.81
CA ASP A 661 2.08 8.51 -12.42
C ASP A 661 0.84 8.88 -11.60
N TRP A 662 -0.35 8.52 -12.09
CA TRP A 662 -1.63 8.82 -11.44
C TRP A 662 -1.77 8.21 -10.04
N GLY A 663 -1.08 7.12 -9.75
CA GLY A 663 -1.11 6.49 -8.44
C GLY A 663 -0.37 7.29 -7.36
N TYR A 664 0.48 8.26 -7.74
CA TYR A 664 1.42 8.91 -6.82
C TYR A 664 1.51 10.42 -6.97
N CYS A 665 1.00 11.00 -8.08
CA CYS A 665 1.06 12.43 -8.28
C CYS A 665 -0.17 13.13 -7.71
N LYS A 666 0.04 14.36 -7.22
CA LYS A 666 -1.06 15.28 -6.93
C LYS A 666 -1.53 15.94 -8.21
N SER A 667 -2.84 16.11 -8.35
CA SER A 667 -3.42 16.97 -9.37
C SER A 667 -3.58 18.38 -8.82
N TYR A 668 -3.25 19.36 -9.63
CA TYR A 668 -3.53 20.77 -9.38
C TYR A 668 -4.60 21.20 -10.37
N CYS A 669 -5.77 21.40 -9.84
CA CYS A 669 -7.02 21.60 -10.57
C CYS A 669 -7.59 23.00 -10.34
N SER A 670 -8.69 23.35 -11.01
CA SER A 670 -9.48 24.52 -10.69
C SER A 670 -10.31 24.33 -9.42
N GLU A 671 -10.63 25.40 -8.72
CA GLU A 671 -11.65 25.40 -7.64
C GLU A 671 -13.08 25.32 -8.20
N TYR A 672 -13.27 25.68 -9.46
CA TYR A 672 -14.57 25.74 -10.12
C TYR A 672 -14.60 24.85 -11.36
N GLU A 673 -15.75 24.27 -11.64
CA GLU A 673 -15.94 23.39 -12.80
C GLU A 673 -15.63 24.12 -14.11
N ASN A 674 -14.74 23.54 -14.93
CA ASN A 674 -14.38 24.01 -16.27
C ASN A 674 -14.03 25.53 -16.32
N TYR A 675 -13.17 25.96 -15.39
CA TYR A 675 -12.77 27.35 -15.29
C TYR A 675 -12.09 27.85 -16.57
N GLN A 676 -12.70 28.86 -17.21
CA GLN A 676 -12.21 29.42 -18.46
C GLN A 676 -11.44 30.72 -18.24
N PHE A 677 -10.17 30.75 -18.66
CA PHE A 677 -9.39 31.94 -18.72
C PHE A 677 -9.80 32.80 -19.93
N ASN A 678 -9.75 34.12 -19.80
CA ASN A 678 -10.03 35.06 -20.88
C ASN A 678 -9.14 36.30 -20.74
N SER A 679 -9.32 37.30 -21.61
CA SER A 679 -8.52 38.53 -21.57
C SER A 679 -8.64 39.34 -20.27
N HIS A 680 -9.70 39.17 -19.51
CA HIS A 680 -9.97 39.86 -18.25
C HIS A 680 -9.62 38.95 -17.03
N ILE A 681 -9.82 37.63 -17.14
CA ILE A 681 -9.60 36.66 -16.08
C ILE A 681 -8.37 35.83 -16.45
N GLN A 682 -7.20 36.27 -15.99
CA GLN A 682 -5.91 35.59 -16.24
C GLN A 682 -5.35 34.89 -14.99
N LEU A 683 -5.93 35.15 -13.82
CA LEU A 683 -5.52 34.61 -12.52
C LEU A 683 -6.62 33.72 -11.96
N ALA A 684 -6.25 32.52 -11.53
CA ALA A 684 -7.13 31.60 -10.81
C ALA A 684 -6.43 30.99 -9.60
N HIS A 685 -7.21 30.40 -8.71
CA HIS A 685 -6.70 29.56 -7.63
C HIS A 685 -6.51 28.13 -8.10
N LEU A 686 -5.47 27.48 -7.57
CA LEU A 686 -5.23 26.06 -7.71
C LEU A 686 -5.82 25.33 -6.53
N SER A 687 -6.46 24.21 -6.77
CA SER A 687 -6.95 23.28 -5.74
C SER A 687 -6.28 21.93 -5.91
N THR A 688 -5.90 21.31 -4.82
CA THR A 688 -5.51 19.90 -4.76
C THR A 688 -6.61 19.05 -4.10
N PHE A 689 -7.74 19.67 -3.76
CA PHE A 689 -8.86 19.08 -3.03
C PHE A 689 -10.15 19.20 -3.84
N GLY A 690 -11.04 18.24 -3.72
CA GLY A 690 -12.37 18.29 -4.28
C GLY A 690 -12.49 17.61 -5.66
N ASN A 691 -13.47 18.06 -6.43
CA ASN A 691 -13.76 17.53 -7.76
C ASN A 691 -12.58 17.76 -8.71
N ASP A 692 -12.39 16.86 -9.66
CA ASP A 692 -11.33 16.94 -10.69
C ASP A 692 -11.67 18.02 -11.73
N TYR A 693 -11.91 19.26 -11.26
CA TYR A 693 -12.21 20.42 -12.09
C TYR A 693 -10.98 20.85 -12.86
N LYS A 694 -11.20 21.35 -14.07
CA LYS A 694 -10.12 21.61 -15.01
C LYS A 694 -10.15 23.07 -15.47
N PHE A 695 -9.07 23.47 -16.14
CA PHE A 695 -8.96 24.78 -16.76
C PHE A 695 -9.17 24.67 -18.27
N CYS A 696 -9.61 25.74 -18.91
CA CYS A 696 -9.61 25.87 -20.36
C CYS A 696 -9.31 27.33 -20.78
N VAL A 697 -8.93 27.50 -22.04
CA VAL A 697 -8.76 28.80 -22.68
C VAL A 697 -9.78 28.95 -23.81
N PRO A 698 -10.28 30.18 -24.13
CA PRO A 698 -11.35 30.38 -25.13
C PRO A 698 -10.91 30.11 -26.56
N GLU A 699 -9.63 30.34 -26.87
CA GLU A 699 -9.11 30.25 -28.22
C GLU A 699 -7.83 29.44 -28.29
N SER A 700 -7.62 28.76 -29.40
CA SER A 700 -6.34 28.07 -29.66
C SER A 700 -5.21 29.09 -29.84
N GLY A 701 -4.05 28.83 -29.24
CA GLY A 701 -2.89 29.71 -29.35
C GLY A 701 -1.78 29.37 -28.36
N TYR A 702 -0.71 30.16 -28.38
CA TYR A 702 0.34 30.06 -27.37
C TYR A 702 -0.03 30.86 -26.13
N TYR A 703 0.22 30.26 -24.99
CA TYR A 703 -0.04 30.84 -23.67
C TYR A 703 1.18 30.71 -22.78
N ASP A 704 1.48 31.80 -22.07
CA ASP A 704 2.41 31.83 -20.96
C ASP A 704 1.67 31.43 -19.70
N ILE A 705 2.08 30.32 -19.12
CA ILE A 705 1.52 29.74 -17.88
C ILE A 705 2.53 29.95 -16.76
N THR A 706 2.09 30.54 -15.66
CA THR A 706 2.87 30.61 -14.41
C THR A 706 2.06 30.01 -13.28
N ILE A 707 2.63 29.04 -12.60
CA ILE A 707 2.08 28.43 -11.37
C ILE A 707 2.96 28.82 -10.19
N ASN A 708 2.34 29.31 -9.13
CA ASN A 708 2.98 29.54 -7.85
C ASN A 708 2.31 28.63 -6.79
N LEU A 709 3.04 27.59 -6.35
CA LEU A 709 2.55 26.63 -5.37
C LEU A 709 2.58 27.17 -3.94
N ASP A 710 3.38 28.20 -3.64
CA ASP A 710 3.39 28.81 -2.30
C ASP A 710 2.10 29.59 -2.05
N SER A 711 1.55 30.23 -3.08
CA SER A 711 0.29 30.97 -3.02
C SER A 711 -0.91 30.19 -3.59
N MET A 712 -0.69 28.99 -4.09
CA MET A 712 -1.69 28.16 -4.79
C MET A 712 -2.42 28.94 -5.89
N ARG A 713 -1.67 29.59 -6.77
CA ARG A 713 -2.23 30.42 -7.84
C ARG A 713 -1.65 30.05 -9.20
N ILE A 714 -2.48 30.22 -10.22
CA ILE A 714 -2.12 30.09 -11.62
C ILE A 714 -2.43 31.38 -12.37
N VAL A 715 -1.52 31.76 -13.23
CA VAL A 715 -1.71 32.85 -14.21
C VAL A 715 -1.54 32.30 -15.62
N VAL A 716 -2.53 32.52 -16.48
CA VAL A 716 -2.51 32.12 -17.89
C VAL A 716 -2.72 33.36 -18.75
N LYS A 717 -1.75 33.69 -19.58
CA LYS A 717 -1.79 34.85 -20.49
C LYS A 717 -1.54 34.40 -21.91
N LYS A 718 -2.27 34.94 -22.87
CA LYS A 718 -1.97 34.73 -24.29
C LYS A 718 -0.56 35.27 -24.57
N ALA A 719 0.33 34.40 -25.07
CA ALA A 719 1.71 34.78 -25.33
C ALA A 719 1.77 35.75 -26.52
N ASP A 720 2.59 36.79 -26.38
CA ASP A 720 2.89 37.66 -27.52
C ASP A 720 3.78 36.89 -28.50
N PRO A 721 3.37 36.70 -29.75
CA PRO A 721 4.19 36.02 -30.75
C PRO A 721 5.57 36.66 -30.97
N MET A 722 5.72 37.90 -30.57
CA MET A 722 6.97 38.67 -30.73
C MET A 722 7.91 38.61 -29.51
N ALA A 723 7.43 38.13 -28.37
CA ALA A 723 8.19 38.11 -27.10
C ALA A 723 8.93 36.77 -26.82
N ILE A 724 9.07 35.91 -27.82
CA ILE A 724 9.79 34.63 -27.64
C ILE A 724 11.30 34.92 -27.70
N GLU A 725 11.95 35.02 -26.56
CA GLU A 725 13.40 35.18 -26.45
C GLU A 725 14.15 34.09 -27.23
N GLY A 726 15.07 34.44 -28.08
CA GLY A 726 15.96 33.55 -28.80
C GLY A 726 15.66 33.34 -30.28
N VAL A 727 14.86 34.20 -30.92
CA VAL A 727 14.66 34.18 -32.36
C VAL A 727 15.79 34.96 -33.08
N THR A 728 16.69 34.22 -33.74
CA THR A 728 17.65 34.83 -34.69
C THR A 728 17.02 34.85 -36.08
N LEU A 729 16.88 36.05 -36.67
CA LEU A 729 16.48 36.19 -38.06
C LEU A 729 17.67 35.79 -38.94
N ASP A 730 17.62 34.62 -39.57
CA ASP A 730 18.60 34.20 -40.57
C ASP A 730 17.95 34.21 -41.95
N VAL A 731 18.18 35.25 -42.72
CA VAL A 731 17.61 35.43 -44.07
C VAL A 731 18.47 34.75 -45.15
N ALA A 732 19.59 34.13 -44.79
CA ALA A 732 20.60 33.72 -45.77
C ALA A 732 20.81 32.18 -45.95
N ALA A 733 19.94 31.34 -45.43
CA ALA A 733 20.19 29.85 -45.47
C ALA A 733 19.26 29.11 -46.42
N ASN A 734 19.37 29.31 -47.71
CA ASN A 734 18.53 28.64 -48.70
C ASN A 734 19.22 27.45 -49.41
N LYS A 735 20.18 26.78 -48.79
CA LYS A 735 20.84 25.56 -49.33
C LYS A 735 20.97 24.38 -48.37
N ASP A 736 20.19 24.38 -47.28
CA ASP A 736 20.31 23.29 -46.31
C ASP A 736 19.04 22.39 -46.34
N HIS A 737 19.19 21.12 -46.68
CA HIS A 737 18.14 20.13 -46.84
C HIS A 737 17.56 19.61 -45.49
N ALA A 738 17.94 20.21 -44.34
CA ALA A 738 17.36 19.79 -43.05
C ALA A 738 15.85 20.15 -43.00
N PRO A 739 15.01 19.24 -42.49
CA PRO A 739 13.57 19.45 -42.44
C PRO A 739 13.20 20.56 -41.48
N TRP A 740 12.14 21.31 -41.82
CA TRP A 740 11.49 22.29 -40.96
C TRP A 740 10.47 21.57 -40.09
N TYR A 741 10.33 22.04 -38.85
CA TYR A 741 9.33 21.56 -37.92
C TYR A 741 8.52 22.72 -37.36
N SER A 742 7.23 22.55 -37.16
CA SER A 742 6.41 23.47 -36.38
C SER A 742 6.94 23.54 -34.94
N LEU A 743 6.52 24.53 -34.17
CA LEU A 743 6.83 24.55 -32.73
C LEU A 743 6.16 23.40 -31.95
N ALA A 744 5.14 22.76 -32.51
CA ALA A 744 4.53 21.55 -32.00
C ALA A 744 5.33 20.28 -32.32
N GLY A 745 6.39 20.37 -33.13
CA GLY A 745 7.25 19.25 -33.52
C GLY A 745 6.86 18.56 -34.82
N ASP A 746 5.83 19.04 -35.52
CA ASP A 746 5.39 18.46 -36.78
C ASP A 746 6.28 18.90 -37.93
N ARG A 747 6.57 17.97 -38.86
CA ARG A 747 7.35 18.28 -40.05
C ARG A 747 6.59 19.21 -40.98
N ALA A 748 7.16 20.38 -41.29
CA ALA A 748 6.60 21.38 -42.18
C ALA A 748 7.38 21.42 -43.52
N PRO A 749 6.97 20.67 -44.53
CA PRO A 749 7.74 20.57 -45.79
C PRO A 749 7.81 21.91 -46.54
N ASN A 750 6.81 22.77 -46.38
CA ASN A 750 6.73 24.12 -46.97
C ASN A 750 6.29 25.12 -45.89
N PRO A 751 7.23 25.72 -45.12
CA PRO A 751 6.86 26.66 -44.10
C PRO A 751 6.28 27.94 -44.68
N HIS A 752 5.11 28.32 -44.21
CA HIS A 752 4.46 29.60 -44.52
C HIS A 752 4.77 30.65 -43.43
N LYS A 753 4.10 31.79 -43.45
CA LYS A 753 4.20 32.78 -42.38
C LYS A 753 3.99 32.16 -41.00
N GLY A 754 4.99 32.24 -40.14
CA GLY A 754 4.95 31.60 -38.80
C GLY A 754 6.34 31.34 -38.22
N ILE A 755 6.39 30.64 -37.07
CA ILE A 755 7.63 30.26 -36.39
C ILE A 755 7.85 28.76 -36.55
N TYR A 756 9.04 28.39 -36.99
CA TYR A 756 9.45 26.98 -37.24
C TYR A 756 10.78 26.68 -36.57
N VAL A 757 11.09 25.39 -36.42
CA VAL A 757 12.37 24.92 -35.92
C VAL A 757 13.12 24.22 -37.03
N LYS A 758 14.39 24.57 -37.24
CA LYS A 758 15.31 23.90 -38.15
C LYS A 758 16.65 23.69 -37.43
N LYS A 759 17.13 22.45 -37.37
CA LYS A 759 18.36 22.09 -36.62
C LYS A 759 18.37 22.64 -35.18
N GLY A 760 17.25 22.52 -34.47
CA GLY A 760 17.13 22.98 -33.08
C GLY A 760 17.07 24.52 -32.89
N ARG A 761 17.09 25.29 -33.98
CA ARG A 761 16.95 26.77 -33.93
C ARG A 761 15.57 27.23 -34.40
N LYS A 762 14.99 28.19 -33.71
CA LYS A 762 13.72 28.81 -34.10
C LYS A 762 13.96 29.80 -35.24
N VAL A 763 13.12 29.76 -36.26
CA VAL A 763 13.17 30.64 -37.43
C VAL A 763 11.77 31.20 -37.69
N VAL A 764 11.67 32.51 -37.93
CA VAL A 764 10.39 33.17 -38.23
C VAL A 764 10.30 33.39 -39.74
N PHE A 765 9.20 32.94 -40.36
CA PHE A 765 8.80 33.32 -41.69
C PHE A 765 7.79 34.45 -41.60
N LYS A 766 8.10 35.61 -42.20
CA LYS A 766 7.26 36.81 -42.25
C LYS A 766 6.19 36.73 -43.33
#